data_44d2ab5c9e57603ed0cf43e2e054dc01
#
_entry.id   44d2ab5c9e57603ed0cf43e2e054dc01
#
_cell.length_a   1.000
_cell.length_b   1.000
_cell.length_c   1.000
_cell.angle_alpha   90.00
_cell.angle_beta   90.00
_cell.angle_gamma   90.00
#
_symmetry.space_group_name_H-M   'P 1'
#
loop_
_entity.id
_entity.type
_entity.pdbx_description
1 polymer ?
#
loop_
_entity_poly.entity_id
_entity_poly.type
_entity_poly.pdbx_seq_one_letter_code
_entity_poly.pdbx_strand_id
1 'polypeptide(L)'
;VFPRVVGLLLLTSLLGLAGCAGGTGTQPPTSKQAQVTIAIAGSGTVTSTPAGINCPGTCSANFSLGTLLTLAATPASGFQFAGFGGACSGQTCRLVLSSNQSVSATFNASAAQVTVSLSGNGTVTSNPAGINCPTTCSAGFNSGSSVTLTASPASGSTFSGFSGACTGTTCQLTPSSSQNANVTATFTTTAQKQDLSAINHVIVMLQENRSFDEYFGHLPDYWQAKGFPQATNGTTFDGESSNASNVDDTGATVSAYNIATACTENPSPSWNEDHVDRNRNDSTSPNNAPMDGFVHTAGKDAVGFGFYDVLGHRAMGYYTGDQLNYYYFMASSFATSDRWFSPVMTRTQPNRMYLYAATSEGHVYPLAPGSPQLTAQTIFQLLQNHGISWKIYAHPDKNGCSTPSCLYAQSYLNQFAYGQYVINHMPSQFAPISQLLSDMQNGTLPQVAFVEPASETALDEHSSDDDVTNPPNVQSGAAYVANIINTLMASPSWKDSVFILSFDEFGGFYDHVPPHSATPPDAIEYPTDLQSSSKGTDICYGNTSTPVCGFFFTGYRVPLIVISPFTRKNYVSHTTADYTAILKFIETRFGLPNLTARDSAQPDMTEFFDFANAPWKTPPTPPAQARNLACVLESLSAITVMPNPAPAGGPATVTLSLSKGAIQPTTAYLSSSPSVSSLPSSVSIPT
;
A
#
# COMPACT_ATOMS: atom_id res chain seq x y z
N VAL A 1 6.33 46.78 -22.94
CA VAL A 1 6.17 47.90 -23.90
C VAL A 1 4.69 48.11 -24.11
N PHE A 2 4.19 49.19 -23.53
CA PHE A 2 2.85 49.76 -23.76
C PHE A 2 2.80 50.40 -25.17
N PRO A 3 1.63 50.69 -25.78
CA PRO A 3 0.89 51.85 -25.31
C PRO A 3 -0.65 51.76 -25.28
N ARG A 4 -1.17 52.65 -24.43
CA ARG A 4 -2.54 53.12 -24.36
C ARG A 4 -2.96 53.85 -25.64
N VAL A 5 -4.26 53.83 -26.00
CA VAL A 5 -4.93 54.92 -26.71
C VAL A 5 -6.27 55.21 -26.05
N VAL A 6 -6.46 56.49 -25.78
CA VAL A 6 -7.62 57.20 -25.25
C VAL A 6 -8.35 57.88 -26.42
N GLY A 7 -9.65 58.05 -26.33
CA GLY A 7 -10.45 58.92 -27.21
C GLY A 7 -11.91 58.73 -26.94
N LEU A 8 -12.53 59.49 -26.28
CA LEU A 8 -13.08 60.84 -26.25
C LEU A 8 -14.47 60.96 -26.89
N LEU A 9 -15.36 61.52 -26.09
CA LEU A 9 -16.73 61.96 -26.28
C LEU A 9 -17.07 62.60 -27.64
N LEU A 10 -18.35 62.51 -28.01
CA LEU A 10 -19.08 63.68 -28.54
C LEU A 10 -20.60 63.55 -28.29
N LEU A 11 -21.11 64.59 -27.60
CA LEU A 11 -22.52 64.98 -27.43
C LEU A 11 -23.02 65.67 -28.71
N THR A 12 -24.23 65.41 -29.14
CA THR A 12 -25.04 66.44 -29.83
C THR A 12 -26.52 66.22 -29.49
N SER A 13 -27.06 67.28 -28.89
CA SER A 13 -28.47 67.61 -28.74
C SER A 13 -29.08 68.13 -30.02
N LEU A 14 -30.31 67.86 -30.33
CA LEU A 14 -31.22 68.82 -31.00
C LEU A 14 -32.69 68.58 -30.68
N LEU A 15 -33.35 69.63 -30.25
CA LEU A 15 -34.79 69.83 -30.08
C LEU A 15 -35.51 69.92 -31.44
N GLY A 16 -36.75 69.48 -31.45
CA GLY A 16 -37.72 69.77 -32.52
C GLY A 16 -39.16 69.55 -32.08
N LEU A 17 -39.93 70.66 -32.08
CA LEU A 17 -41.29 70.85 -31.57
C LEU A 17 -42.39 70.21 -32.48
N ALA A 18 -43.48 69.82 -31.82
CA ALA A 18 -44.91 70.05 -32.01
C ALA A 18 -45.64 69.47 -33.22
N GLY A 19 -46.78 68.84 -32.87
CA GLY A 19 -47.89 68.54 -33.78
C GLY A 19 -49.02 67.85 -33.04
N CYS A 20 -50.03 68.57 -32.59
CA CYS A 20 -51.30 68.04 -32.06
C CYS A 20 -52.14 67.44 -33.17
N ALA A 21 -52.65 66.21 -32.93
CA ALA A 21 -53.95 65.79 -33.48
C ALA A 21 -54.55 64.72 -32.59
N GLY A 22 -55.78 64.95 -32.12
CA GLY A 22 -56.48 64.08 -31.22
C GLY A 22 -56.93 62.75 -31.84
N GLY A 23 -56.86 61.75 -31.03
CA GLY A 23 -57.43 60.42 -31.29
C GLY A 23 -57.74 59.75 -29.97
N THR A 24 -59.05 59.61 -29.69
CA THR A 24 -59.55 58.82 -28.57
C THR A 24 -59.14 57.39 -28.68
N GLY A 25 -58.01 57.00 -28.10
CA GLY A 25 -57.56 55.63 -27.99
C GLY A 25 -57.77 55.11 -26.57
N THR A 26 -58.63 54.14 -26.44
CA THR A 26 -58.77 53.35 -25.20
C THR A 26 -57.45 52.87 -24.69
N GLN A 27 -57.07 53.31 -23.51
CA GLN A 27 -55.88 52.84 -22.79
C GLN A 27 -56.01 51.30 -22.56
N PRO A 28 -55.06 50.44 -22.97
CA PRO A 28 -55.12 49.05 -22.63
C PRO A 28 -55.13 48.92 -21.10
N PRO A 29 -55.85 47.92 -20.53
CA PRO A 29 -55.91 47.74 -19.10
C PRO A 29 -54.49 47.53 -18.60
N THR A 30 -54.06 48.37 -17.61
CA THR A 30 -52.83 48.15 -16.90
C THR A 30 -52.84 46.79 -16.27
N SER A 31 -52.10 45.82 -16.86
CA SER A 31 -51.99 44.48 -16.28
C SER A 31 -51.41 44.64 -14.89
N LYS A 32 -52.20 44.23 -13.88
CA LYS A 32 -51.70 44.22 -12.49
C LYS A 32 -50.44 43.35 -12.45
N GLN A 33 -49.36 43.88 -11.95
CA GLN A 33 -48.07 43.21 -11.85
C GLN A 33 -47.77 42.86 -10.40
N ALA A 34 -47.00 41.80 -10.20
CA ALA A 34 -46.38 41.39 -8.96
C ALA A 34 -44.86 41.51 -9.06
N GLN A 35 -44.25 42.13 -8.06
CA GLN A 35 -42.79 42.18 -7.95
C GLN A 35 -42.28 40.91 -7.26
N VAL A 36 -41.27 40.28 -7.85
CA VAL A 36 -40.50 39.19 -7.22
C VAL A 36 -39.12 39.66 -6.88
N THR A 37 -38.70 39.46 -5.62
CA THR A 37 -37.40 39.86 -5.12
C THR A 37 -36.64 38.62 -4.64
N ILE A 38 -35.37 38.51 -5.03
CA ILE A 38 -34.50 37.42 -4.64
C ILE A 38 -33.41 37.93 -3.70
N ALA A 39 -33.23 37.22 -2.58
CA ALA A 39 -32.10 37.38 -1.67
C ALA A 39 -31.19 36.15 -1.79
N ILE A 40 -29.90 36.39 -2.05
CA ILE A 40 -28.90 35.33 -2.11
C ILE A 40 -28.06 35.34 -0.84
N ALA A 41 -27.91 34.19 -0.20
CA ALA A 41 -26.94 33.92 0.85
C ALA A 41 -25.87 32.95 0.34
N GLY A 42 -24.61 33.32 0.44
CA GLY A 42 -23.49 32.58 -0.18
C GLY A 42 -23.22 33.01 -1.62
N SER A 43 -22.56 32.16 -2.41
CA SER A 43 -22.17 32.50 -3.79
C SER A 43 -22.82 31.55 -4.81
N GLY A 44 -23.56 32.14 -5.71
CA GLY A 44 -24.27 31.47 -6.79
C GLY A 44 -25.11 32.45 -7.59
N THR A 45 -25.84 31.97 -8.58
CA THR A 45 -26.75 32.76 -9.41
C THR A 45 -28.14 32.19 -9.36
N VAL A 46 -29.14 33.09 -9.47
CA VAL A 46 -30.56 32.72 -9.61
C VAL A 46 -31.09 33.37 -10.86
N THR A 47 -31.64 32.60 -11.77
CA THR A 47 -32.33 33.07 -12.99
C THR A 47 -33.78 32.70 -13.00
N SER A 48 -34.61 33.45 -13.78
CA SER A 48 -36.03 33.17 -13.90
C SER A 48 -36.45 32.80 -15.33
N THR A 49 -37.51 31.96 -15.39
CA THR A 49 -38.30 31.72 -16.60
C THR A 49 -39.79 31.97 -16.30
N PRO A 50 -40.46 32.96 -16.95
CA PRO A 50 -39.92 33.89 -17.96
C PRO A 50 -38.78 34.77 -17.46
N ALA A 51 -37.92 35.22 -18.40
CA ALA A 51 -36.75 36.02 -18.10
C ALA A 51 -37.13 37.35 -17.40
N GLY A 52 -36.33 37.79 -16.44
CA GLY A 52 -36.55 39.02 -15.67
C GLY A 52 -35.63 39.11 -14.48
N ILE A 53 -35.29 37.97 -13.87
CA ILE A 53 -34.36 37.86 -12.75
C ILE A 53 -33.07 37.21 -13.24
N ASN A 54 -31.94 37.82 -12.91
CA ASN A 54 -30.56 37.28 -13.06
C ASN A 54 -29.71 37.83 -11.90
N CYS A 55 -29.99 37.32 -10.71
CA CYS A 55 -29.31 37.71 -9.47
C CYS A 55 -27.95 37.00 -9.35
N PRO A 56 -26.85 37.71 -8.97
CA PRO A 56 -26.80 38.99 -8.27
C PRO A 56 -26.87 40.27 -9.15
N GLY A 57 -26.97 40.19 -10.46
CA GLY A 57 -27.13 41.36 -11.31
C GLY A 57 -28.52 42.04 -11.13
N THR A 58 -29.58 41.36 -11.53
CA THR A 58 -30.99 41.83 -11.41
C THR A 58 -31.74 40.92 -10.45
N CYS A 59 -31.86 41.30 -9.20
CA CYS A 59 -32.47 40.53 -8.13
C CYS A 59 -33.94 40.81 -7.91
N SER A 60 -34.53 41.75 -8.65
CA SER A 60 -35.94 42.10 -8.55
C SER A 60 -36.52 42.40 -9.91
N ALA A 61 -37.72 41.86 -10.22
CA ALA A 61 -38.40 42.14 -11.48
C ALA A 61 -39.93 42.04 -11.29
N ASN A 62 -40.65 42.76 -12.18
CA ASN A 62 -42.11 42.76 -12.23
C ASN A 62 -42.62 41.79 -13.29
N PHE A 63 -43.61 41.00 -12.94
CA PHE A 63 -44.26 40.03 -13.81
C PHE A 63 -45.79 40.22 -13.73
N SER A 64 -46.51 39.91 -14.79
CA SER A 64 -47.96 39.95 -14.80
C SER A 64 -48.54 38.98 -13.77
N LEU A 65 -49.63 39.38 -13.08
CA LEU A 65 -50.37 38.45 -12.20
C LEU A 65 -50.82 37.22 -12.99
N GLY A 66 -50.79 36.04 -12.36
CA GLY A 66 -51.06 34.75 -12.98
C GLY A 66 -49.88 34.10 -13.70
N THR A 67 -48.73 34.80 -13.83
CA THR A 67 -47.52 34.21 -14.43
C THR A 67 -47.02 33.05 -13.60
N LEU A 68 -46.78 31.91 -14.24
CA LEU A 68 -46.03 30.82 -13.66
C LEU A 68 -44.53 31.14 -13.79
N LEU A 69 -43.89 31.47 -12.69
CA LEU A 69 -42.46 31.78 -12.61
C LEU A 69 -41.72 30.55 -12.09
N THR A 70 -40.64 30.15 -12.80
CA THR A 70 -39.73 29.15 -12.35
C THR A 70 -38.36 29.79 -12.09
N LEU A 71 -37.77 29.54 -10.93
CA LEU A 71 -36.40 29.95 -10.59
C LEU A 71 -35.43 28.76 -10.69
N ALA A 72 -34.28 29.05 -11.27
CA ALA A 72 -33.14 28.11 -11.35
C ALA A 72 -31.96 28.67 -10.58
N ALA A 73 -31.40 27.88 -9.67
CA ALA A 73 -30.23 28.25 -8.87
C ALA A 73 -29.00 27.51 -9.38
N THR A 74 -27.90 28.21 -9.62
CA THR A 74 -26.62 27.64 -10.05
C THR A 74 -25.54 28.04 -9.04
N PRO A 75 -24.96 27.11 -8.29
CA PRO A 75 -23.88 27.41 -7.35
C PRO A 75 -22.64 27.91 -8.07
N ALA A 76 -21.90 28.83 -7.46
CA ALA A 76 -20.54 29.16 -7.87
C ALA A 76 -19.57 28.05 -7.50
N SER A 77 -18.38 28.04 -8.11
CA SER A 77 -17.32 27.08 -7.75
C SER A 77 -17.04 27.11 -6.25
N GLY A 78 -17.00 25.95 -5.61
CA GLY A 78 -16.78 25.82 -4.17
C GLY A 78 -18.03 25.99 -3.30
N PHE A 79 -19.21 26.09 -3.90
CA PHE A 79 -20.49 26.17 -3.19
C PHE A 79 -21.46 25.08 -3.65
N GLN A 80 -22.41 24.75 -2.77
CA GLN A 80 -23.53 23.86 -3.07
C GLN A 80 -24.84 24.61 -2.81
N PHE A 81 -25.82 24.42 -3.68
CA PHE A 81 -27.14 24.97 -3.45
C PHE A 81 -27.87 24.22 -2.32
N ALA A 82 -28.12 24.93 -1.22
CA ALA A 82 -28.78 24.37 -0.05
C ALA A 82 -30.33 24.36 -0.20
N GLY A 83 -30.86 25.31 -0.97
CA GLY A 83 -32.32 25.37 -1.23
C GLY A 83 -32.85 26.79 -1.32
N PHE A 84 -34.10 26.89 -1.81
CA PHE A 84 -34.91 28.09 -1.77
C PHE A 84 -35.66 28.19 -0.43
N GLY A 85 -35.97 29.43 -0.01
CA GLY A 85 -36.76 29.77 1.15
C GLY A 85 -37.72 30.96 0.85
N GLY A 86 -38.59 31.31 1.78
CA GLY A 86 -39.60 32.35 1.60
C GLY A 86 -40.83 31.85 0.85
N ALA A 87 -41.17 32.48 -0.28
CA ALA A 87 -42.34 32.06 -1.09
C ALA A 87 -42.13 30.68 -1.77
N CYS A 88 -40.93 30.17 -1.81
CA CYS A 88 -40.55 28.79 -2.20
C CYS A 88 -39.90 28.06 -1.05
N SER A 89 -39.79 26.70 -1.16
CA SER A 89 -39.00 25.90 -0.23
C SER A 89 -38.40 24.70 -0.96
N GLY A 90 -37.21 24.27 -0.52
CA GLY A 90 -36.50 23.09 -1.08
C GLY A 90 -35.70 23.39 -2.33
N GLN A 91 -35.43 22.38 -3.17
CA GLN A 91 -34.51 22.45 -4.29
C GLN A 91 -35.11 23.05 -5.57
N THR A 92 -36.43 23.18 -5.65
CA THR A 92 -37.14 23.71 -6.81
C THR A 92 -38.05 24.85 -6.41
N CYS A 93 -38.18 25.88 -7.24
CA CYS A 93 -39.04 27.03 -7.00
C CYS A 93 -39.89 27.30 -8.23
N ARG A 94 -41.23 27.09 -8.08
CA ARG A 94 -42.24 27.42 -9.09
C ARG A 94 -43.39 28.16 -8.38
N LEU A 95 -43.68 29.37 -8.85
CA LEU A 95 -44.64 30.28 -8.26
C LEU A 95 -45.69 30.69 -9.29
N VAL A 96 -46.96 30.64 -8.95
CA VAL A 96 -48.03 31.34 -9.68
C VAL A 96 -48.24 32.67 -8.99
N LEU A 97 -47.91 33.78 -9.68
CA LEU A 97 -47.87 35.11 -9.06
C LEU A 97 -49.26 35.69 -8.86
N SER A 98 -49.69 35.83 -7.60
CA SER A 98 -50.92 36.49 -7.19
C SER A 98 -50.69 37.80 -6.46
N SER A 99 -49.48 38.04 -5.96
CA SER A 99 -49.01 39.24 -5.24
C SER A 99 -47.49 39.29 -5.25
N ASN A 100 -46.92 40.37 -4.71
CA ASN A 100 -45.47 40.48 -4.52
C ASN A 100 -44.90 39.28 -3.73
N GLN A 101 -43.76 38.76 -4.18
CA GLN A 101 -43.12 37.60 -3.60
C GLN A 101 -41.66 37.87 -3.24
N SER A 102 -41.22 37.30 -2.12
CA SER A 102 -39.82 37.31 -1.72
C SER A 102 -39.32 35.86 -1.60
N VAL A 103 -38.19 35.58 -2.26
CA VAL A 103 -37.57 34.27 -2.25
C VAL A 103 -36.11 34.43 -1.82
N SER A 104 -35.63 33.56 -0.94
CA SER A 104 -34.22 33.44 -0.63
C SER A 104 -33.62 32.22 -1.34
N ALA A 105 -32.38 32.30 -1.75
CA ALA A 105 -31.60 31.20 -2.26
C ALA A 105 -30.29 31.09 -1.43
N THR A 106 -30.10 29.92 -0.82
CA THR A 106 -28.92 29.69 0.05
C THR A 106 -27.91 28.79 -0.64
N PHE A 107 -26.66 29.21 -0.69
CA PHE A 107 -25.54 28.46 -1.20
C PHE A 107 -24.52 28.32 -0.06
N ASN A 108 -24.28 27.08 0.37
CA ASN A 108 -23.32 26.76 1.43
C ASN A 108 -21.94 26.50 0.80
N ALA A 109 -20.89 26.94 1.48
CA ALA A 109 -19.53 26.55 1.09
C ALA A 109 -19.33 25.06 1.20
N SER A 110 -18.76 24.45 0.19
CA SER A 110 -18.42 23.03 0.14
C SER A 110 -17.08 22.83 0.83
N ALA A 111 -17.01 21.97 1.84
CA ALA A 111 -15.75 21.65 2.51
C ALA A 111 -14.97 20.59 1.72
N ALA A 112 -13.65 20.79 1.66
CA ALA A 112 -12.68 19.84 1.13
C ALA A 112 -11.71 19.44 2.25
N GLN A 113 -11.45 18.17 2.43
CA GLN A 113 -10.59 17.66 3.49
C GLN A 113 -9.12 17.77 3.08
N VAL A 114 -8.30 18.31 3.98
CA VAL A 114 -6.83 18.25 3.90
C VAL A 114 -6.34 17.45 5.09
N THR A 115 -5.52 16.42 4.82
CA THR A 115 -4.90 15.57 5.83
C THR A 115 -3.40 15.65 5.72
N VAL A 116 -2.70 15.86 6.84
CA VAL A 116 -1.25 15.91 6.94
C VAL A 116 -0.74 14.72 7.72
N SER A 117 0.25 14.03 7.20
CA SER A 117 1.04 13.01 7.89
C SER A 117 2.42 13.56 8.19
N LEU A 118 2.98 13.23 9.37
CA LEU A 118 4.35 13.61 9.73
C LEU A 118 5.27 12.40 9.62
N SER A 119 6.39 12.57 8.97
CA SER A 119 7.52 11.65 9.01
C SER A 119 8.69 12.32 9.74
N GLY A 120 9.05 11.83 10.92
CA GLY A 120 10.05 12.45 11.79
C GLY A 120 9.50 13.54 12.71
N ASN A 121 10.39 14.25 13.42
CA ASN A 121 10.05 15.17 14.51
C ASN A 121 9.88 16.62 14.03
N GLY A 122 8.65 17.08 14.03
CA GLY A 122 8.30 18.47 13.67
C GLY A 122 6.82 18.72 13.83
N THR A 123 6.38 19.89 13.44
CA THR A 123 4.98 20.30 13.44
C THR A 123 4.58 20.89 12.10
N VAL A 124 3.31 20.78 11.74
CA VAL A 124 2.75 21.44 10.56
C VAL A 124 1.50 22.21 10.96
N THR A 125 1.46 23.49 10.59
CA THR A 125 0.29 24.34 10.77
C THR A 125 -0.27 24.78 9.43
N SER A 126 -1.56 25.17 9.39
CA SER A 126 -2.20 25.70 8.18
C SER A 126 -2.61 27.17 8.33
N ASN A 127 -2.61 27.87 7.19
CA ASN A 127 -3.26 29.16 7.02
C ASN A 127 -4.20 29.10 5.79
N PRO A 128 -5.54 29.23 5.95
CA PRO A 128 -6.28 29.47 7.20
C PRO A 128 -6.07 28.41 8.27
N ALA A 129 -6.27 28.79 9.54
CA ALA A 129 -6.09 27.86 10.67
C ALA A 129 -7.10 26.70 10.59
N GLY A 130 -6.64 25.50 10.90
CA GLY A 130 -7.42 24.27 10.89
C GLY A 130 -6.53 23.05 11.17
N ILE A 131 -5.31 23.03 10.65
CA ILE A 131 -4.31 22.00 10.90
C ILE A 131 -3.29 22.53 11.89
N ASN A 132 -3.01 21.71 12.92
CA ASN A 132 -1.94 21.86 13.89
C ASN A 132 -1.44 20.46 14.28
N CYS A 133 -0.74 19.83 13.34
CA CYS A 133 -0.22 18.46 13.48
C CYS A 133 1.06 18.49 14.35
N PRO A 134 1.21 17.53 15.32
CA PRO A 134 0.51 16.26 15.47
C PRO A 134 -0.83 16.30 16.21
N THR A 135 -1.25 17.42 16.81
CA THR A 135 -2.49 17.47 17.61
C THR A 135 -3.75 17.37 16.74
N THR A 136 -3.77 18.09 15.62
CA THR A 136 -4.89 18.10 14.66
C THR A 136 -4.33 18.03 13.26
N CYS A 137 -4.28 16.83 12.70
CA CYS A 137 -3.64 16.59 11.41
C CYS A 137 -4.61 16.62 10.22
N SER A 138 -5.91 16.78 10.46
CA SER A 138 -6.92 16.81 9.39
C SER A 138 -7.95 17.90 9.64
N ALA A 139 -8.30 18.67 8.60
CA ALA A 139 -9.31 19.73 8.69
C ALA A 139 -10.00 19.97 7.35
N GLY A 140 -11.28 20.41 7.43
CA GLY A 140 -12.06 20.83 6.28
C GLY A 140 -11.82 22.30 5.96
N PHE A 141 -11.56 22.60 4.69
CA PHE A 141 -11.40 23.96 4.15
C PHE A 141 -12.44 24.21 3.06
N ASN A 142 -12.78 25.48 2.81
CA ASN A 142 -13.68 25.80 1.72
C ASN A 142 -13.07 25.36 0.38
N SER A 143 -13.83 24.61 -0.38
CA SER A 143 -13.42 24.16 -1.72
C SER A 143 -13.01 25.36 -2.59
N GLY A 144 -11.85 25.28 -3.25
CA GLY A 144 -11.30 26.35 -4.05
C GLY A 144 -10.58 27.47 -3.26
N SER A 145 -10.52 27.39 -1.93
CA SER A 145 -9.71 28.33 -1.13
C SER A 145 -8.22 27.95 -1.18
N SER A 146 -7.37 28.95 -1.02
CA SER A 146 -5.92 28.69 -0.88
C SER A 146 -5.61 28.29 0.56
N VAL A 147 -4.95 27.16 0.75
CA VAL A 147 -4.45 26.67 2.04
C VAL A 147 -2.93 26.54 1.96
N THR A 148 -2.24 27.25 2.86
CA THR A 148 -0.78 27.16 2.97
C THR A 148 -0.44 26.32 4.19
N LEU A 149 0.44 25.31 4.02
CA LEU A 149 1.01 24.54 5.11
C LEU A 149 2.41 25.05 5.43
N THR A 150 2.68 25.21 6.71
CA THR A 150 3.99 25.62 7.23
C THR A 150 4.53 24.54 8.12
N ALA A 151 5.69 23.99 7.78
CA ALA A 151 6.41 22.99 8.55
C ALA A 151 7.44 23.67 9.47
N SER A 152 7.49 23.23 10.73
CA SER A 152 8.46 23.68 11.73
C SER A 152 9.17 22.45 12.33
N PRO A 153 10.47 22.23 12.01
CA PRO A 153 11.20 21.10 12.57
C PRO A 153 11.41 21.30 14.09
N ALA A 154 11.37 20.17 14.81
CA ALA A 154 11.74 20.14 16.23
C ALA A 154 13.25 20.37 16.41
N SER A 155 13.68 20.65 17.65
CA SER A 155 15.11 20.80 17.97
C SER A 155 15.89 19.55 17.55
N GLY A 156 16.97 19.72 16.80
CA GLY A 156 17.78 18.64 16.24
C GLY A 156 17.21 17.99 14.96
N SER A 157 16.17 18.56 14.37
CA SER A 157 15.62 18.12 13.11
C SER A 157 15.71 19.21 12.04
N THR A 158 15.73 18.81 10.77
CA THR A 158 15.57 19.69 9.61
C THR A 158 14.34 19.26 8.80
N PHE A 159 13.65 20.23 8.24
CA PHE A 159 12.55 19.94 7.32
C PHE A 159 13.11 19.54 5.95
N SER A 160 12.81 18.34 5.48
CA SER A 160 13.29 17.81 4.20
C SER A 160 12.35 18.20 3.05
N GLY A 161 11.05 18.30 3.30
CA GLY A 161 10.08 18.72 2.28
C GLY A 161 8.68 18.14 2.52
N PHE A 162 7.74 18.62 1.70
CA PHE A 162 6.40 18.07 1.56
C PHE A 162 6.36 17.12 0.36
N SER A 163 5.48 16.11 0.46
CA SER A 163 5.13 15.21 -0.63
C SER A 163 3.61 14.91 -0.64
N GLY A 164 3.11 14.32 -1.71
CA GLY A 164 1.67 14.08 -1.92
C GLY A 164 1.00 15.21 -2.69
N ALA A 165 -0.10 15.78 -2.18
CA ALA A 165 -0.86 16.82 -2.86
C ALA A 165 -0.08 18.14 -3.06
N CYS A 166 1.07 18.32 -2.42
CA CYS A 166 2.08 19.33 -2.74
C CYS A 166 3.48 18.74 -2.52
N THR A 167 4.49 19.27 -3.18
CA THR A 167 5.87 18.78 -3.14
C THR A 167 6.86 19.91 -2.89
N GLY A 168 8.05 19.59 -2.35
CA GLY A 168 9.12 20.54 -2.08
C GLY A 168 9.02 21.19 -0.69
N THR A 169 9.72 22.30 -0.49
CA THR A 169 9.83 22.96 0.83
C THR A 169 8.71 23.95 1.13
N THR A 170 7.86 24.26 0.16
CA THR A 170 6.68 25.11 0.30
C THR A 170 5.45 24.36 -0.16
N CYS A 171 4.36 24.45 0.60
CA CYS A 171 3.11 23.78 0.27
C CYS A 171 1.96 24.77 0.27
N GLN A 172 1.40 25.02 -0.92
CA GLN A 172 0.18 25.77 -1.11
C GLN A 172 -0.82 24.92 -1.90
N LEU A 173 -1.98 24.70 -1.35
CA LEU A 173 -3.02 23.82 -1.89
C LEU A 173 -4.27 24.63 -2.23
N THR A 174 -5.02 24.16 -3.23
CA THR A 174 -6.38 24.62 -3.52
C THR A 174 -7.33 23.41 -3.42
N PRO A 175 -7.75 23.01 -2.21
CA PRO A 175 -8.50 21.78 -2.01
C PRO A 175 -9.82 21.80 -2.78
N SER A 176 -10.22 20.64 -3.32
CA SER A 176 -11.47 20.45 -4.04
C SER A 176 -12.40 19.53 -3.25
N SER A 177 -13.70 19.83 -3.23
CA SER A 177 -14.69 18.99 -2.57
C SER A 177 -14.91 17.62 -3.22
N SER A 178 -14.34 17.40 -4.40
CA SER A 178 -14.35 16.11 -5.11
C SER A 178 -13.14 15.23 -4.80
N GLN A 179 -12.12 15.73 -4.08
CA GLN A 179 -10.89 14.99 -3.82
C GLN A 179 -10.23 15.45 -2.52
N ASN A 180 -9.94 14.50 -1.63
CA ASN A 180 -9.17 14.78 -0.42
C ASN A 180 -7.71 15.08 -0.78
N ALA A 181 -7.10 16.04 -0.08
CA ALA A 181 -5.70 16.37 -0.27
C ALA A 181 -4.87 15.75 0.88
N ASN A 182 -4.05 14.77 0.55
CA ASN A 182 -3.13 14.14 1.50
C ASN A 182 -1.73 14.73 1.28
N VAL A 183 -1.08 15.14 2.36
CA VAL A 183 0.26 15.74 2.36
C VAL A 183 1.09 15.06 3.42
N THR A 184 2.31 14.67 3.09
CA THR A 184 3.31 14.20 4.05
C THR A 184 4.38 15.26 4.23
N ALA A 185 4.67 15.64 5.47
CA ALA A 185 5.78 16.50 5.83
C ALA A 185 6.91 15.65 6.42
N THR A 186 8.09 15.67 5.80
CA THR A 186 9.25 14.87 6.21
C THR A 186 10.27 15.75 6.95
N PHE A 187 10.63 15.30 8.17
CA PHE A 187 11.65 15.91 9.01
C PHE A 187 12.78 14.91 9.28
N THR A 188 14.01 15.29 8.97
CA THR A 188 15.21 14.49 9.25
C THR A 188 15.97 15.09 10.43
N THR A 189 16.46 14.24 11.33
CA THR A 189 17.31 14.72 12.44
C THR A 189 18.68 15.15 11.91
N THR A 190 19.12 16.35 12.24
CA THR A 190 20.41 16.92 11.75
C THR A 190 21.63 16.10 12.20
N ALA A 191 21.55 15.48 13.38
CA ALA A 191 22.62 14.63 13.90
C ALA A 191 22.75 13.30 13.12
N GLN A 192 21.63 12.72 12.67
CA GLN A 192 21.62 11.41 11.98
C GLN A 192 22.21 11.47 10.58
N LYS A 193 21.99 12.57 9.84
CA LYS A 193 22.51 12.70 8.48
C LYS A 193 24.04 12.83 8.45
N GLN A 194 24.68 13.33 9.52
CA GLN A 194 26.13 13.45 9.61
C GLN A 194 26.82 12.11 9.92
N ASP A 195 26.11 11.14 10.50
CA ASP A 195 26.69 9.90 11.02
C ASP A 195 26.48 8.67 10.14
N LEU A 196 25.66 8.77 9.05
CA LEU A 196 25.54 7.69 8.06
C LEU A 196 26.89 7.25 7.47
N SER A 197 27.91 8.14 7.49
CA SER A 197 29.26 7.80 7.07
C SER A 197 29.92 6.72 7.96
N ALA A 198 29.38 6.45 9.14
CA ALA A 198 29.80 5.35 10.00
C ALA A 198 29.43 3.97 9.44
N ILE A 199 28.45 3.89 8.54
CA ILE A 199 28.06 2.65 7.86
C ILE A 199 28.86 2.52 6.58
N ASN A 200 29.78 1.58 6.54
CA ASN A 200 30.61 1.30 5.37
C ASN A 200 30.07 0.16 4.51
N HIS A 201 29.26 -0.73 5.10
CA HIS A 201 28.70 -1.88 4.43
C HIS A 201 27.19 -1.96 4.62
N VAL A 202 26.44 -1.97 3.52
CA VAL A 202 24.98 -2.18 3.48
C VAL A 202 24.74 -3.56 2.89
N ILE A 203 24.15 -4.46 3.68
CA ILE A 203 23.80 -5.82 3.26
C ILE A 203 22.29 -5.92 3.23
N VAL A 204 21.72 -6.27 2.07
CA VAL A 204 20.28 -6.38 1.84
C VAL A 204 19.94 -7.82 1.51
N MET A 205 18.98 -8.39 2.20
CA MET A 205 18.45 -9.72 1.95
C MET A 205 16.92 -9.68 2.02
N LEU A 206 16.25 -10.16 0.99
CA LEU A 206 14.82 -10.42 1.00
C LEU A 206 14.58 -11.92 0.87
N GLN A 207 13.85 -12.47 1.84
CA GLN A 207 13.28 -13.82 1.78
C GLN A 207 11.96 -13.79 1.00
N GLU A 208 11.25 -14.91 0.89
CA GLU A 208 10.09 -15.03 0.02
C GLU A 208 8.78 -15.28 0.77
N ASN A 209 7.80 -14.46 0.37
CA ASN A 209 6.37 -14.64 0.45
C ASN A 209 5.82 -14.80 1.88
N ARG A 210 5.99 -13.75 2.73
CA ARG A 210 5.43 -13.75 4.09
C ARG A 210 4.84 -12.39 4.47
N SER A 211 3.59 -12.40 4.95
CA SER A 211 2.97 -11.18 5.44
C SER A 211 3.52 -10.75 6.81
N PHE A 212 3.31 -9.48 7.14
CA PHE A 212 3.70 -8.97 8.44
C PHE A 212 2.88 -9.62 9.57
N ASP A 213 1.58 -9.77 9.41
CA ASP A 213 0.74 -10.38 10.44
C ASP A 213 1.09 -11.86 10.65
N GLU A 214 1.34 -12.61 9.58
CA GLU A 214 1.76 -14.01 9.68
C GLU A 214 3.02 -14.20 10.52
N TYR A 215 4.00 -13.27 10.40
CA TYR A 215 5.30 -13.42 11.07
C TYR A 215 5.41 -12.58 12.34
N PHE A 216 4.94 -11.33 12.34
CA PHE A 216 5.16 -10.38 13.45
C PHE A 216 3.89 -9.83 14.06
N GLY A 217 2.70 -10.24 13.59
CA GLY A 217 1.44 -9.83 14.17
C GLY A 217 1.36 -10.05 15.70
N HIS A 218 2.02 -11.11 16.18
CA HIS A 218 2.07 -11.51 17.59
C HIS A 218 3.37 -11.10 18.33
N LEU A 219 4.14 -10.15 17.81
CA LEU A 219 5.37 -9.67 18.45
C LEU A 219 5.13 -9.07 19.86
N PRO A 220 4.03 -8.34 20.13
CA PRO A 220 3.73 -7.86 21.48
C PRO A 220 3.56 -8.95 22.53
N ASP A 221 2.98 -10.09 22.17
CA ASP A 221 2.83 -11.24 23.09
C ASP A 221 4.19 -11.81 23.50
N TYR A 222 5.11 -11.89 22.53
CA TYR A 222 6.50 -12.28 22.80
C TYR A 222 7.21 -11.28 23.70
N TRP A 223 7.03 -9.98 23.50
CA TRP A 223 7.61 -8.96 24.38
C TRP A 223 7.14 -9.13 25.82
N GLN A 224 5.84 -9.32 26.01
CA GLN A 224 5.26 -9.56 27.31
C GLN A 224 5.85 -10.85 27.95
N ALA A 225 5.89 -11.94 27.19
CA ALA A 225 6.36 -13.24 27.69
C ALA A 225 7.86 -13.28 28.01
N LYS A 226 8.69 -12.53 27.28
CA LYS A 226 10.16 -12.51 27.42
C LYS A 226 10.71 -11.31 28.17
N GLY A 227 9.85 -10.39 28.59
CA GLY A 227 10.25 -9.20 29.37
C GLY A 227 10.95 -8.12 28.52
N PHE A 228 10.72 -8.08 27.22
CA PHE A 228 11.13 -6.94 26.40
C PHE A 228 10.27 -5.73 26.74
N PRO A 229 10.83 -4.50 26.74
CA PRO A 229 10.01 -3.31 26.85
C PRO A 229 9.06 -3.25 25.65
N GLN A 230 7.84 -2.82 25.90
CA GLN A 230 6.97 -2.45 24.77
C GLN A 230 7.59 -1.26 24.02
N ALA A 231 7.48 -1.21 22.70
CA ALA A 231 8.06 -0.14 21.89
C ALA A 231 7.66 1.23 22.43
N THR A 232 8.66 2.07 22.74
CA THR A 232 8.49 3.23 23.61
C THR A 232 8.37 4.57 22.89
N ASN A 233 8.23 4.56 21.55
CA ASN A 233 8.12 5.79 20.75
C ASN A 233 6.72 6.44 20.77
N GLY A 234 5.86 6.06 21.71
CA GLY A 234 4.60 6.75 22.03
C GLY A 234 3.37 6.32 21.19
N THR A 235 3.54 5.38 20.29
CA THR A 235 2.47 4.77 19.49
C THR A 235 2.32 3.29 19.83
N THR A 236 1.11 2.76 19.68
CA THR A 236 0.84 1.33 19.87
C THR A 236 1.35 0.57 18.64
N PHE A 237 2.03 -0.55 18.87
CA PHE A 237 2.39 -1.48 17.80
C PHE A 237 1.14 -2.01 17.12
N ASP A 238 1.11 -1.95 15.80
CA ASP A 238 -0.03 -2.38 14.99
C ASP A 238 0.10 -3.85 14.57
N GLY A 239 -0.08 -4.73 15.56
CA GLY A 239 -0.09 -6.17 15.37
C GLY A 239 -1.48 -6.71 15.04
N GLU A 240 -1.53 -8.01 14.77
CA GLU A 240 -2.76 -8.69 14.44
C GLU A 240 -3.79 -8.62 15.58
N SER A 241 -5.04 -8.35 15.24
CA SER A 241 -6.13 -8.37 16.20
C SER A 241 -6.49 -9.80 16.61
N SER A 242 -6.76 -10.02 17.90
CA SER A 242 -7.28 -11.31 18.40
C SER A 242 -8.60 -11.75 17.77
N ASN A 243 -9.29 -10.87 17.05
CA ASN A 243 -10.54 -11.13 16.33
C ASN A 243 -10.34 -11.17 14.80
N ALA A 244 -9.11 -11.22 14.33
CA ALA A 244 -8.81 -11.32 12.91
C ALA A 244 -9.51 -12.55 12.31
N SER A 245 -10.24 -12.33 11.22
CA SER A 245 -11.00 -13.40 10.56
C SER A 245 -11.37 -13.01 9.15
N ASN A 246 -11.51 -14.02 8.29
CA ASN A 246 -12.12 -13.94 6.97
C ASN A 246 -13.27 -14.94 6.85
N VAL A 247 -14.01 -14.89 5.75
CA VAL A 247 -15.13 -15.81 5.49
C VAL A 247 -14.80 -16.69 4.27
N ASP A 248 -14.89 -18.01 4.43
CA ASP A 248 -14.69 -18.93 3.34
C ASP A 248 -15.87 -18.97 2.34
N ASP A 249 -15.73 -19.75 1.26
CA ASP A 249 -16.77 -19.86 0.23
C ASP A 249 -18.01 -20.67 0.66
N THR A 250 -17.98 -21.30 1.83
CA THR A 250 -19.16 -21.93 2.43
C THR A 250 -19.96 -20.96 3.32
N GLY A 251 -19.41 -19.77 3.60
CA GLY A 251 -19.94 -18.78 4.52
C GLY A 251 -19.51 -18.98 5.97
N ALA A 252 -18.56 -19.87 6.25
CA ALA A 252 -18.02 -20.07 7.58
C ALA A 252 -16.94 -19.04 7.90
N THR A 253 -16.93 -18.53 9.14
CA THR A 253 -15.87 -17.63 9.63
C THR A 253 -14.62 -18.42 9.97
N VAL A 254 -13.50 -18.02 9.38
CA VAL A 254 -12.15 -18.55 9.63
C VAL A 254 -11.38 -17.51 10.45
N SER A 255 -11.16 -17.78 11.71
CA SER A 255 -10.34 -16.92 12.59
C SER A 255 -8.86 -17.20 12.38
N ALA A 256 -8.03 -16.20 12.64
CA ALA A 256 -6.58 -16.38 12.68
C ALA A 256 -6.18 -17.48 13.69
N TYR A 257 -5.18 -18.29 13.35
CA TYR A 257 -4.73 -19.40 14.17
C TYR A 257 -3.22 -19.64 14.08
N ASN A 258 -2.64 -20.19 15.15
CA ASN A 258 -1.22 -20.52 15.16
C ASN A 258 -0.93 -21.79 14.34
N ILE A 259 -0.05 -21.67 13.35
CA ILE A 259 0.35 -22.77 12.44
C ILE A 259 1.20 -23.78 13.22
N ALA A 260 0.83 -25.06 13.16
CA ALA A 260 1.53 -26.14 13.83
C ALA A 260 2.47 -26.94 12.91
N THR A 261 2.72 -26.47 11.71
CA THR A 261 3.65 -27.07 10.72
C THR A 261 4.70 -26.06 10.29
N ALA A 262 5.88 -26.52 9.89
CA ALA A 262 6.92 -25.66 9.33
C ALA A 262 6.72 -25.35 7.82
N CYS A 263 5.71 -25.92 7.20
CA CYS A 263 5.45 -25.79 5.77
C CYS A 263 3.97 -25.48 5.54
N THR A 264 3.68 -24.64 4.56
CA THR A 264 2.33 -24.30 4.13
C THR A 264 2.24 -24.39 2.61
N GLU A 265 1.06 -24.73 2.10
CA GLU A 265 0.76 -24.57 0.68
C GLU A 265 0.67 -23.08 0.33
N ASN A 266 1.04 -22.71 -0.89
CA ASN A 266 1.05 -21.32 -1.35
C ASN A 266 -0.39 -20.76 -1.44
N PRO A 267 -0.70 -19.63 -0.80
CA PRO A 267 -2.02 -18.97 -0.94
C PRO A 267 -2.19 -18.16 -2.23
N SER A 268 -1.13 -18.00 -3.06
CA SER A 268 -1.13 -17.30 -4.35
C SER A 268 -1.15 -15.76 -4.30
N PRO A 269 -0.01 -15.12 -4.14
CA PRO A 269 0.12 -13.66 -4.28
C PRO A 269 0.26 -13.29 -5.77
N SER A 270 -0.80 -12.85 -6.41
CA SER A 270 -0.76 -12.43 -7.81
C SER A 270 -1.66 -11.22 -8.02
N TRP A 271 -1.50 -10.50 -9.11
CA TRP A 271 -2.24 -9.25 -9.36
C TRP A 271 -3.75 -9.35 -9.09
N ASN A 272 -4.40 -10.39 -9.63
CA ASN A 272 -5.84 -10.57 -9.45
C ASN A 272 -6.19 -10.93 -8.00
N GLU A 273 -5.45 -11.84 -7.42
CA GLU A 273 -5.63 -12.33 -6.06
C GLU A 273 -5.43 -11.20 -5.06
N ASP A 274 -4.36 -10.43 -5.16
CA ASP A 274 -4.06 -9.29 -4.29
C ASP A 274 -5.18 -8.24 -4.28
N HIS A 275 -5.77 -7.96 -5.46
CA HIS A 275 -6.89 -7.03 -5.57
C HIS A 275 -8.17 -7.57 -4.93
N VAL A 276 -8.41 -8.89 -5.04
CA VAL A 276 -9.53 -9.57 -4.39
C VAL A 276 -9.29 -9.66 -2.88
N ASP A 277 -8.08 -9.95 -2.43
CA ASP A 277 -7.71 -10.00 -1.00
C ASP A 277 -8.00 -8.68 -0.30
N ARG A 278 -7.69 -7.58 -0.96
CA ARG A 278 -7.96 -6.23 -0.48
C ARG A 278 -9.46 -5.96 -0.35
N ASN A 279 -10.25 -6.37 -1.33
CA ASN A 279 -11.71 -6.20 -1.33
C ASN A 279 -12.36 -7.23 -2.27
N ARG A 280 -12.91 -8.28 -1.68
CA ARG A 280 -13.53 -9.39 -2.39
C ARG A 280 -14.71 -8.96 -3.27
N ASN A 281 -15.50 -7.96 -2.82
CA ASN A 281 -16.72 -7.56 -3.49
C ASN A 281 -16.54 -6.42 -4.52
N ASP A 282 -15.47 -5.62 -4.38
CA ASP A 282 -15.13 -4.52 -5.28
C ASP A 282 -13.62 -4.31 -5.31
N SER A 283 -12.94 -5.22 -6.02
CA SER A 283 -11.47 -5.27 -6.12
C SER A 283 -10.83 -4.03 -6.75
N THR A 284 -11.62 -3.16 -7.37
CA THR A 284 -11.17 -1.90 -7.97
C THR A 284 -11.51 -0.66 -7.15
N SER A 285 -12.11 -0.83 -5.97
CA SER A 285 -12.47 0.28 -5.07
C SER A 285 -11.25 0.99 -4.50
N PRO A 286 -11.03 2.29 -4.74
CA PRO A 286 -9.85 2.97 -4.20
C PRO A 286 -9.98 3.33 -2.72
N ASN A 287 -11.21 3.42 -2.19
CA ASN A 287 -11.49 3.98 -0.87
C ASN A 287 -12.00 2.95 0.16
N ASN A 288 -12.21 1.71 -0.26
CA ASN A 288 -12.68 0.64 0.61
C ASN A 288 -11.77 -0.58 0.48
N ALA A 289 -11.23 -1.03 1.59
CA ALA A 289 -10.32 -2.16 1.67
C ALA A 289 -10.64 -2.95 2.95
N PRO A 290 -11.70 -3.78 2.92
CA PRO A 290 -12.13 -4.56 4.08
C PRO A 290 -11.18 -5.71 4.42
N MET A 291 -10.20 -6.03 3.58
CA MET A 291 -9.23 -7.10 3.78
C MET A 291 -9.91 -8.47 3.95
N ASP A 292 -10.89 -8.77 3.08
CA ASP A 292 -11.85 -9.86 3.26
C ASP A 292 -11.75 -10.98 2.20
N GLY A 293 -10.74 -10.95 1.32
CA GLY A 293 -10.60 -11.89 0.21
C GLY A 293 -9.65 -13.06 0.43
N PHE A 294 -8.72 -13.02 1.38
CA PHE A 294 -7.58 -13.95 1.51
C PHE A 294 -7.95 -15.44 1.55
N VAL A 295 -8.95 -15.80 2.33
CA VAL A 295 -9.44 -17.18 2.40
C VAL A 295 -10.08 -17.62 1.08
N HIS A 296 -10.78 -16.71 0.41
CA HIS A 296 -11.41 -16.97 -0.87
C HIS A 296 -10.40 -17.23 -1.99
N THR A 297 -9.40 -16.38 -2.12
CA THR A 297 -8.34 -16.50 -3.13
C THR A 297 -7.52 -17.74 -2.91
N ALA A 298 -7.06 -17.98 -1.68
CA ALA A 298 -6.32 -19.19 -1.31
C ALA A 298 -7.11 -20.47 -1.58
N GLY A 299 -8.43 -20.48 -1.32
CA GLY A 299 -9.28 -21.63 -1.62
C GLY A 299 -9.42 -21.89 -3.12
N LYS A 300 -9.62 -20.84 -3.93
CA LYS A 300 -9.67 -20.97 -5.39
C LYS A 300 -8.36 -21.46 -5.98
N ASP A 301 -7.25 -20.96 -5.48
CA ASP A 301 -5.93 -21.34 -5.89
C ASP A 301 -5.68 -22.83 -5.59
N ALA A 302 -6.03 -23.30 -4.39
CA ALA A 302 -5.94 -24.70 -4.01
C ALA A 302 -6.70 -25.61 -4.97
N VAL A 303 -7.90 -25.23 -5.37
CA VAL A 303 -8.67 -25.99 -6.38
C VAL A 303 -7.97 -25.98 -7.73
N GLY A 304 -7.36 -24.89 -8.12
CA GLY A 304 -6.63 -24.74 -9.38
C GLY A 304 -5.36 -25.58 -9.47
N PHE A 305 -4.59 -25.67 -8.37
CA PHE A 305 -3.32 -26.39 -8.29
C PHE A 305 -3.44 -27.80 -7.71
N GLY A 306 -4.59 -28.15 -7.13
CA GLY A 306 -4.79 -29.46 -6.51
C GLY A 306 -4.20 -29.56 -5.11
N PHE A 307 -4.12 -28.46 -4.37
CA PHE A 307 -3.71 -28.41 -2.98
C PHE A 307 -4.78 -29.03 -2.05
N TYR A 308 -4.39 -29.35 -0.83
CA TYR A 308 -5.27 -30.03 0.12
C TYR A 308 -6.26 -29.05 0.79
N ASP A 309 -5.82 -27.83 1.10
CA ASP A 309 -6.66 -26.82 1.75
C ASP A 309 -7.54 -26.06 0.73
N VAL A 310 -8.52 -26.77 0.16
CA VAL A 310 -9.45 -26.22 -0.85
C VAL A 310 -10.38 -25.12 -0.32
N LEU A 311 -10.43 -24.90 0.98
CA LEU A 311 -11.19 -23.81 1.59
C LEU A 311 -10.34 -22.58 1.87
N GLY A 312 -9.01 -22.66 1.70
CA GLY A 312 -8.08 -21.54 1.82
C GLY A 312 -7.80 -21.08 3.25
N HIS A 313 -8.10 -21.91 4.24
CA HIS A 313 -7.95 -21.55 5.66
C HIS A 313 -6.49 -21.22 6.01
N ARG A 314 -5.50 -21.79 5.30
CA ARG A 314 -4.07 -21.53 5.47
C ARG A 314 -3.70 -20.04 5.38
N ALA A 315 -4.48 -19.25 4.66
CA ALA A 315 -4.24 -17.81 4.54
C ALA A 315 -4.37 -17.07 5.89
N MET A 316 -5.12 -17.62 6.85
CA MET A 316 -5.32 -17.04 8.20
C MET A 316 -4.34 -17.57 9.24
N GLY A 317 -3.35 -18.35 8.83
CA GLY A 317 -2.36 -18.92 9.73
C GLY A 317 -1.25 -17.95 10.07
N TYR A 318 -0.74 -18.00 11.32
CA TYR A 318 0.40 -17.17 11.76
C TYR A 318 1.42 -18.02 12.56
N TYR A 319 2.65 -17.50 12.64
CA TYR A 319 3.72 -18.04 13.49
C TYR A 319 3.96 -17.15 14.69
N THR A 320 4.51 -17.72 15.77
CA THR A 320 4.86 -16.99 17.00
C THR A 320 6.35 -17.09 17.29
N GLY A 321 6.78 -16.42 18.37
CA GLY A 321 8.14 -16.52 18.86
C GLY A 321 8.56 -17.91 19.38
N ASP A 322 7.67 -18.88 19.44
CA ASP A 322 8.03 -20.28 19.75
C ASP A 322 8.49 -21.03 18.51
N GLN A 323 8.01 -20.63 17.33
CA GLN A 323 8.38 -21.23 16.04
C GLN A 323 9.51 -20.44 15.34
N LEU A 324 9.43 -19.11 15.34
CA LEU A 324 10.39 -18.21 14.71
C LEU A 324 11.18 -17.41 15.76
N ASN A 325 11.65 -18.09 16.78
CA ASN A 325 12.28 -17.50 17.96
C ASN A 325 13.49 -16.62 17.65
N TYR A 326 14.23 -16.91 16.59
CA TYR A 326 15.35 -16.09 16.15
C TYR A 326 14.87 -14.73 15.60
N TYR A 327 13.91 -14.73 14.69
CA TYR A 327 13.38 -13.49 14.12
C TYR A 327 12.70 -12.62 15.16
N TYR A 328 11.90 -13.23 16.04
CA TYR A 328 11.26 -12.51 17.15
C TYR A 328 12.27 -11.87 18.09
N PHE A 329 13.35 -12.60 18.42
CA PHE A 329 14.44 -12.04 19.22
C PHE A 329 15.15 -10.88 18.51
N MET A 330 15.44 -11.02 17.21
CA MET A 330 16.16 -9.99 16.44
C MET A 330 15.30 -8.74 16.27
N ALA A 331 14.03 -8.87 15.90
CA ALA A 331 13.09 -7.76 15.78
C ALA A 331 12.87 -7.04 17.12
N SER A 332 12.87 -7.80 18.23
CA SER A 332 12.72 -7.25 19.59
C SER A 332 13.99 -6.58 20.11
N SER A 333 15.16 -7.06 19.72
CA SER A 333 16.44 -6.50 20.18
C SER A 333 16.84 -5.27 19.37
N PHE A 334 16.74 -5.36 18.05
CA PHE A 334 17.11 -4.31 17.11
C PHE A 334 15.91 -3.44 16.76
N ALA A 335 15.63 -3.27 15.46
CA ALA A 335 14.52 -2.46 15.01
C ALA A 335 13.69 -3.17 13.94
N THR A 336 12.40 -2.88 13.97
CA THR A 336 11.40 -3.33 12.98
C THR A 336 10.49 -2.18 12.59
N SER A 337 9.50 -2.44 11.73
CA SER A 337 8.44 -1.49 11.38
C SER A 337 7.12 -2.22 11.25
N ASP A 338 6.04 -1.60 11.72
CA ASP A 338 4.66 -2.04 11.50
C ASP A 338 3.98 -1.29 10.35
N ARG A 339 4.75 -0.54 9.54
CA ARG A 339 4.32 0.21 8.35
C ARG A 339 5.26 0.01 7.16
N TRP A 340 5.80 -1.20 7.02
CA TRP A 340 6.72 -1.57 5.96
C TRP A 340 6.02 -2.47 4.94
N PHE A 341 6.04 -2.05 3.68
CA PHE A 341 5.24 -2.65 2.61
C PHE A 341 6.12 -3.18 1.47
N SER A 342 5.61 -4.16 0.74
CA SER A 342 6.10 -4.43 -0.62
C SER A 342 5.68 -3.29 -1.56
N PRO A 343 6.40 -3.03 -2.67
CA PRO A 343 6.11 -1.89 -3.53
C PRO A 343 4.80 -1.96 -4.32
N VAL A 344 4.34 -3.13 -4.69
CA VAL A 344 3.18 -3.30 -5.58
C VAL A 344 2.37 -4.54 -5.23
N MET A 345 1.05 -4.48 -5.45
CA MET A 345 0.10 -5.58 -5.23
C MET A 345 0.24 -6.64 -6.31
N THR A 346 1.28 -7.47 -6.21
CA THR A 346 1.54 -8.59 -7.10
C THR A 346 2.68 -9.44 -6.55
N ARG A 347 3.07 -10.48 -7.29
CA ARG A 347 4.07 -11.49 -6.93
C ARG A 347 5.52 -11.03 -6.95
N THR A 348 6.40 -11.95 -6.60
CA THR A 348 7.85 -11.82 -6.41
C THR A 348 8.58 -10.96 -7.43
N GLN A 349 8.52 -11.33 -8.74
CA GLN A 349 9.43 -10.71 -9.72
C GLN A 349 9.21 -9.22 -9.91
N PRO A 350 8.00 -8.69 -10.14
CA PRO A 350 7.79 -7.25 -10.23
C PRO A 350 8.19 -6.52 -8.94
N ASN A 351 7.89 -7.09 -7.77
CA ASN A 351 8.32 -6.53 -6.50
C ASN A 351 9.85 -6.43 -6.40
N ARG A 352 10.58 -7.47 -6.81
CA ARG A 352 12.05 -7.45 -6.85
C ARG A 352 12.62 -6.52 -7.92
N MET A 353 11.90 -6.27 -9.02
CA MET A 353 12.28 -5.21 -9.98
C MET A 353 12.32 -3.84 -9.30
N TYR A 354 11.35 -3.54 -8.42
CA TYR A 354 11.37 -2.33 -7.61
C TYR A 354 12.56 -2.28 -6.65
N LEU A 355 12.98 -3.39 -6.05
CA LEU A 355 14.17 -3.43 -5.21
C LEU A 355 15.45 -3.10 -6.00
N TYR A 356 15.49 -3.43 -7.29
CA TYR A 356 16.68 -3.27 -8.13
C TYR A 356 16.72 -1.94 -8.88
N ALA A 357 15.56 -1.39 -9.26
CA ALA A 357 15.48 -0.22 -10.12
C ALA A 357 14.41 0.80 -9.70
N ALA A 358 13.74 0.59 -8.57
CA ALA A 358 12.59 1.38 -8.11
C ALA A 358 11.43 1.45 -9.10
N THR A 359 11.39 0.57 -10.11
CA THR A 359 10.33 0.43 -11.11
C THR A 359 10.31 -0.97 -11.70
N SER A 360 9.14 -1.41 -12.16
CA SER A 360 8.97 -2.63 -12.97
C SER A 360 8.79 -2.33 -14.46
N GLU A 361 8.97 -1.09 -14.91
CA GLU A 361 8.66 -0.64 -16.28
C GLU A 361 7.23 -1.04 -16.72
N GLY A 362 6.28 -1.02 -15.79
CA GLY A 362 4.88 -1.35 -16.06
C GLY A 362 4.52 -2.84 -15.94
N HIS A 363 5.44 -3.70 -15.55
CA HIS A 363 5.17 -5.13 -15.38
C HIS A 363 4.55 -5.42 -13.99
N VAL A 364 3.52 -6.26 -14.00
CA VAL A 364 2.90 -6.85 -12.79
C VAL A 364 2.96 -8.38 -12.83
N TYR A 365 3.51 -8.95 -13.90
CA TYR A 365 3.81 -10.35 -14.07
C TYR A 365 5.31 -10.59 -14.31
N PRO A 366 5.81 -11.82 -14.10
CA PRO A 366 7.16 -12.20 -14.52
C PRO A 366 7.36 -11.96 -16.02
N LEU A 367 8.57 -11.55 -16.39
CA LEU A 367 8.93 -11.48 -17.81
C LEU A 367 8.79 -12.86 -18.46
N ALA A 368 8.04 -12.95 -19.53
CA ALA A 368 7.92 -14.19 -20.28
C ALA A 368 9.30 -14.60 -20.87
N PRO A 369 9.59 -15.91 -20.94
CA PRO A 369 10.83 -16.37 -21.55
C PRO A 369 11.03 -15.80 -22.95
N GLY A 370 12.20 -15.18 -23.19
CA GLY A 370 12.52 -14.53 -24.47
C GLY A 370 11.99 -13.08 -24.62
N SER A 371 11.33 -12.52 -23.60
CA SER A 371 11.00 -11.10 -23.56
C SER A 371 12.25 -10.23 -23.56
N PRO A 372 12.18 -8.99 -24.10
CA PRO A 372 13.24 -8.01 -23.88
C PRO A 372 13.49 -7.79 -22.38
N GLN A 373 14.75 -7.66 -22.00
CA GLN A 373 15.13 -7.31 -20.62
C GLN A 373 14.76 -5.84 -20.34
N LEU A 374 14.50 -5.54 -19.08
CA LEU A 374 14.24 -4.20 -18.59
C LEU A 374 15.46 -3.29 -18.82
N THR A 375 15.22 -2.04 -19.16
CA THR A 375 16.26 -1.06 -19.51
C THR A 375 16.47 0.00 -18.45
N ALA A 376 15.61 0.02 -17.42
CA ALA A 376 15.74 0.93 -16.29
C ALA A 376 17.12 0.86 -15.64
N GLN A 377 17.60 2.01 -15.20
CA GLN A 377 18.85 2.07 -14.45
C GLN A 377 18.68 1.35 -13.12
N THR A 378 19.53 0.34 -12.88
CA THR A 378 19.54 -0.36 -11.61
C THR A 378 20.43 0.34 -10.60
N ILE A 379 20.18 0.06 -9.29
CA ILE A 379 21.06 0.54 -8.22
C ILE A 379 22.51 0.07 -8.44
N PHE A 380 22.73 -1.13 -8.97
CA PHE A 380 24.06 -1.65 -9.24
C PHE A 380 24.79 -0.86 -10.33
N GLN A 381 24.08 -0.44 -11.37
CA GLN A 381 24.63 0.43 -12.40
C GLN A 381 24.97 1.82 -11.82
N LEU A 382 24.10 2.33 -10.95
CA LEU A 382 24.33 3.61 -10.29
C LEU A 382 25.56 3.55 -9.37
N LEU A 383 25.68 2.49 -8.54
CA LEU A 383 26.84 2.24 -7.69
C LEU A 383 28.14 2.14 -8.51
N GLN A 384 28.11 1.35 -9.59
CA GLN A 384 29.26 1.18 -10.48
C GLN A 384 29.72 2.50 -11.09
N ASN A 385 28.79 3.33 -11.55
CA ASN A 385 29.08 4.62 -12.16
C ASN A 385 29.71 5.63 -11.17
N HIS A 386 29.48 5.44 -9.87
CA HIS A 386 30.02 6.30 -8.82
C HIS A 386 31.18 5.67 -8.04
N GLY A 387 31.71 4.53 -8.51
CA GLY A 387 32.87 3.87 -7.91
C GLY A 387 32.61 3.24 -6.55
N ILE A 388 31.34 2.97 -6.21
CA ILE A 388 30.93 2.26 -4.99
C ILE A 388 31.01 0.76 -5.25
N SER A 389 31.77 0.05 -4.42
CA SER A 389 31.92 -1.40 -4.58
C SER A 389 30.63 -2.14 -4.21
N TRP A 390 30.28 -3.14 -5.01
CA TRP A 390 29.07 -3.94 -4.80
C TRP A 390 29.25 -5.39 -5.24
N LYS A 391 28.43 -6.30 -4.70
CA LYS A 391 28.32 -7.70 -5.14
C LYS A 391 26.90 -8.21 -4.89
N ILE A 392 26.50 -9.19 -5.68
CA ILE A 392 25.33 -10.04 -5.46
C ILE A 392 25.82 -11.42 -5.04
N TYR A 393 25.34 -11.89 -3.90
CA TYR A 393 25.66 -13.21 -3.36
C TYR A 393 24.43 -14.11 -3.47
N ALA A 394 24.61 -15.29 -4.03
CA ALA A 394 23.56 -16.28 -4.18
C ALA A 394 23.98 -17.63 -3.62
N HIS A 395 23.00 -18.41 -3.19
CA HIS A 395 23.23 -19.80 -2.83
C HIS A 395 23.52 -20.62 -4.10
N PRO A 396 24.40 -21.64 -4.08
CA PRO A 396 24.50 -22.58 -5.18
C PRO A 396 23.13 -23.18 -5.54
N ASP A 397 22.93 -23.49 -6.83
CA ASP A 397 21.70 -24.16 -7.26
C ASP A 397 21.56 -25.58 -6.64
N LYS A 398 20.43 -26.24 -6.84
CA LYS A 398 20.17 -27.61 -6.34
C LYS A 398 21.17 -28.65 -6.83
N ASN A 399 21.94 -28.37 -7.89
CA ASN A 399 23.00 -29.22 -8.41
C ASN A 399 24.38 -28.84 -7.86
N GLY A 400 24.46 -27.83 -6.99
CA GLY A 400 25.68 -27.32 -6.40
C GLY A 400 26.50 -26.41 -7.33
N CYS A 401 25.92 -25.90 -8.43
CA CYS A 401 26.61 -24.99 -9.33
C CYS A 401 26.74 -23.60 -8.68
N SER A 402 28.01 -23.16 -8.56
CA SER A 402 28.40 -21.89 -7.95
C SER A 402 29.24 -21.02 -8.88
N THR A 403 29.24 -21.30 -10.19
CA THR A 403 29.91 -20.43 -11.15
C THR A 403 29.17 -19.09 -11.28
N PRO A 404 29.84 -17.99 -11.65
CA PRO A 404 29.14 -16.70 -11.85
C PRO A 404 27.91 -16.76 -12.75
N SER A 405 27.95 -17.60 -13.81
CA SER A 405 26.81 -17.76 -14.71
C SER A 405 25.60 -18.44 -14.04
N CYS A 406 25.83 -19.45 -13.18
CA CYS A 406 24.77 -20.09 -12.42
C CYS A 406 24.18 -19.13 -11.38
N LEU A 407 25.04 -18.40 -10.68
CA LEU A 407 24.60 -17.42 -9.66
C LEU A 407 23.86 -16.25 -10.31
N TYR A 408 24.30 -15.77 -11.49
CA TYR A 408 23.57 -14.79 -12.28
C TYR A 408 22.17 -15.29 -12.67
N ALA A 409 22.05 -16.54 -13.07
CA ALA A 409 20.76 -17.11 -13.44
C ALA A 409 19.77 -17.14 -12.26
N GLN A 410 20.24 -17.21 -11.02
CA GLN A 410 19.45 -17.15 -9.79
C GLN A 410 19.22 -15.72 -9.28
N SER A 411 19.92 -14.74 -9.84
CA SER A 411 19.77 -13.34 -9.44
C SER A 411 18.67 -12.67 -10.24
N TYR A 412 17.85 -11.88 -9.56
CA TYR A 412 16.83 -11.07 -10.23
C TYR A 412 17.41 -9.96 -11.12
N LEU A 413 18.72 -9.69 -11.05
CA LEU A 413 19.40 -8.82 -12.00
C LEU A 413 19.38 -9.39 -13.44
N ASN A 414 19.12 -10.68 -13.62
CA ASN A 414 18.99 -11.32 -14.93
C ASN A 414 17.81 -10.77 -15.76
N GLN A 415 16.85 -10.10 -15.14
CA GLN A 415 15.73 -9.45 -15.79
C GLN A 415 16.10 -8.12 -16.45
N PHE A 416 17.27 -7.57 -16.12
CA PHE A 416 17.73 -6.27 -16.60
C PHE A 416 18.86 -6.41 -17.64
N ALA A 417 18.81 -5.56 -18.66
CA ALA A 417 19.87 -5.48 -19.68
C ALA A 417 21.24 -5.19 -19.05
N TYR A 418 21.28 -4.43 -17.94
CA TYR A 418 22.51 -4.22 -17.19
C TYR A 418 23.06 -5.51 -16.59
N GLY A 419 22.22 -6.43 -16.15
CA GLY A 419 22.65 -7.74 -15.65
C GLY A 419 23.40 -8.57 -16.70
N GLN A 420 22.88 -8.56 -17.94
CA GLN A 420 23.58 -9.19 -19.07
C GLN A 420 24.93 -8.54 -19.35
N TYR A 421 25.02 -7.22 -19.22
CA TYR A 421 26.30 -6.52 -19.32
C TYR A 421 27.29 -6.98 -18.21
N VAL A 422 26.81 -7.04 -16.96
CA VAL A 422 27.62 -7.42 -15.79
C VAL A 422 28.19 -8.83 -15.96
N ILE A 423 27.36 -9.82 -16.29
CA ILE A 423 27.87 -11.22 -16.41
C ILE A 423 28.92 -11.35 -17.51
N ASN A 424 28.82 -10.58 -18.57
CA ASN A 424 29.78 -10.63 -19.68
C ASN A 424 31.08 -9.87 -19.40
N HIS A 425 31.08 -8.82 -18.57
CA HIS A 425 32.22 -7.93 -18.40
C HIS A 425 32.77 -7.92 -16.96
N MET A 426 31.95 -8.22 -15.97
CA MET A 426 32.30 -8.18 -14.55
C MET A 426 31.71 -9.41 -13.80
N PRO A 427 31.97 -10.65 -14.25
CA PRO A 427 31.35 -11.86 -13.68
C PRO A 427 31.62 -12.04 -12.19
N SER A 428 32.71 -11.48 -11.66
CA SER A 428 33.07 -11.53 -10.24
C SER A 428 32.12 -10.75 -9.31
N GLN A 429 31.17 -9.99 -9.89
CA GLN A 429 30.10 -9.34 -9.11
C GLN A 429 29.07 -10.36 -8.62
N PHE A 430 29.03 -11.55 -9.21
CA PHE A 430 28.20 -12.67 -8.72
C PHE A 430 29.09 -13.66 -7.97
N ALA A 431 28.81 -13.83 -6.68
CA ALA A 431 29.61 -14.67 -5.81
C ALA A 431 28.74 -15.64 -4.99
N PRO A 432 29.23 -16.81 -4.59
CA PRO A 432 28.49 -17.74 -3.77
C PRO A 432 28.34 -17.22 -2.32
N ILE A 433 27.30 -17.67 -1.62
CA ILE A 433 27.06 -17.31 -0.22
C ILE A 433 28.26 -17.62 0.70
N SER A 434 29.03 -18.67 0.39
CA SER A 434 30.27 -18.98 1.11
C SER A 434 31.32 -17.88 1.02
N GLN A 435 31.35 -17.14 -0.10
CA GLN A 435 32.23 -15.96 -0.25
C GLN A 435 31.71 -14.80 0.62
N LEU A 436 30.36 -14.58 0.76
CA LEU A 436 29.84 -13.57 1.67
C LEU A 436 30.31 -13.81 3.10
N LEU A 437 30.20 -15.06 3.58
CA LEU A 437 30.63 -15.43 4.93
C LEU A 437 32.16 -15.20 5.11
N SER A 438 32.95 -15.53 4.08
CA SER A 438 34.39 -15.28 4.07
C SER A 438 34.72 -13.79 4.03
N ASP A 439 34.02 -13.00 3.20
CA ASP A 439 34.20 -11.54 3.10
C ASP A 439 33.88 -10.85 4.42
N MET A 440 32.82 -11.29 5.14
CA MET A 440 32.49 -10.82 6.49
C MET A 440 33.67 -11.10 7.47
N GLN A 441 34.14 -12.33 7.51
CA GLN A 441 35.20 -12.79 8.43
C GLN A 441 36.54 -12.14 8.18
N ASN A 442 36.86 -11.84 6.93
CA ASN A 442 38.11 -11.23 6.52
C ASN A 442 38.05 -9.69 6.47
N GLY A 443 36.89 -9.06 6.68
CA GLY A 443 36.72 -7.61 6.56
C GLY A 443 36.86 -7.11 5.12
N THR A 444 36.49 -7.93 4.14
CA THR A 444 36.57 -7.63 2.69
C THR A 444 35.18 -7.46 2.03
N LEU A 445 34.14 -7.22 2.81
CA LEU A 445 32.81 -6.93 2.28
C LEU A 445 32.84 -5.74 1.32
N PRO A 446 32.06 -5.77 0.21
CA PRO A 446 31.82 -4.58 -0.59
C PRO A 446 31.01 -3.56 0.20
N GLN A 447 30.96 -2.32 -0.30
CA GLN A 447 30.15 -1.28 0.32
C GLN A 447 28.63 -1.58 0.25
N VAL A 448 28.20 -2.26 -0.82
CA VAL A 448 26.80 -2.74 -0.95
C VAL A 448 26.81 -4.21 -1.35
N ALA A 449 26.10 -5.03 -0.59
CA ALA A 449 25.94 -6.46 -0.81
C ALA A 449 24.43 -6.80 -0.89
N PHE A 450 24.03 -7.46 -1.95
CA PHE A 450 22.69 -8.05 -2.05
C PHE A 450 22.79 -9.56 -1.92
N VAL A 451 21.90 -10.14 -1.15
CA VAL A 451 21.84 -11.59 -0.93
C VAL A 451 20.54 -12.10 -1.52
N GLU A 452 20.66 -12.93 -2.55
CA GLU A 452 19.50 -13.56 -3.17
C GLU A 452 18.91 -14.65 -2.28
N PRO A 453 17.58 -14.89 -2.35
CA PRO A 453 16.95 -15.98 -1.64
C PRO A 453 17.49 -17.33 -2.15
N ALA A 454 17.50 -18.32 -1.28
CA ALA A 454 18.02 -19.65 -1.59
C ALA A 454 16.90 -20.59 -2.10
N SER A 455 16.14 -20.15 -3.12
CA SER A 455 14.91 -20.79 -3.60
C SER A 455 15.16 -22.19 -4.17
N GLU A 456 16.23 -22.39 -4.93
CA GLU A 456 16.57 -23.70 -5.49
C GLU A 456 16.87 -24.79 -4.44
N THR A 457 17.07 -24.38 -3.18
CA THR A 457 17.38 -25.29 -2.05
C THR A 457 16.32 -25.23 -0.94
N ALA A 458 15.20 -24.55 -1.20
CA ALA A 458 14.06 -24.42 -0.27
C ALA A 458 14.45 -23.79 1.10
N LEU A 459 15.38 -22.80 1.07
CA LEU A 459 15.81 -22.03 2.26
C LEU A 459 15.34 -20.58 2.22
N ASP A 460 14.50 -20.23 1.27
CA ASP A 460 13.93 -18.91 1.02
C ASP A 460 12.65 -18.62 1.82
N GLU A 461 12.12 -19.63 2.51
CA GLU A 461 10.86 -19.59 3.29
C GLU A 461 9.58 -19.52 2.45
N HIS A 462 9.67 -19.61 1.11
CA HIS A 462 8.51 -19.66 0.23
C HIS A 462 7.51 -20.75 0.67
N SER A 463 6.22 -20.54 0.44
CA SER A 463 5.20 -21.57 0.61
C SER A 463 5.31 -22.60 -0.52
N SER A 464 4.84 -23.84 -0.30
CA SER A 464 4.95 -24.91 -1.30
C SER A 464 4.01 -24.66 -2.49
N ASP A 465 4.56 -24.63 -3.71
CA ASP A 465 3.78 -24.52 -4.94
C ASP A 465 3.25 -25.88 -5.43
N ASP A 466 4.04 -26.96 -5.30
CA ASP A 466 3.68 -28.29 -5.79
C ASP A 466 4.55 -29.46 -5.26
N ASP A 467 5.69 -29.15 -4.60
CA ASP A 467 6.60 -30.20 -4.13
C ASP A 467 6.27 -30.65 -2.70
N VAL A 468 5.43 -31.68 -2.59
CA VAL A 468 5.12 -32.32 -1.31
C VAL A 468 6.26 -33.21 -0.79
N THR A 469 7.32 -33.44 -1.57
CA THR A 469 8.43 -34.34 -1.19
C THR A 469 9.52 -33.60 -0.43
N ASN A 470 9.76 -32.33 -0.73
CA ASN A 470 10.72 -31.47 -0.04
C ASN A 470 10.23 -30.02 -0.03
N PRO A 471 9.08 -29.74 0.59
CA PRO A 471 8.53 -28.40 0.62
C PRO A 471 9.46 -27.45 1.39
N PRO A 472 9.50 -26.15 1.02
CA PRO A 472 10.21 -25.14 1.78
C PRO A 472 9.75 -25.11 3.23
N ASN A 473 10.69 -24.86 4.14
CA ASN A 473 10.49 -24.95 5.58
C ASN A 473 10.93 -23.65 6.25
N VAL A 474 9.98 -22.90 6.83
CA VAL A 474 10.23 -21.60 7.45
C VAL A 474 11.31 -21.63 8.52
N GLN A 475 11.39 -22.71 9.33
CA GLN A 475 12.42 -22.84 10.36
C GLN A 475 13.80 -23.15 9.78
N SER A 476 13.86 -23.80 8.63
CA SER A 476 15.11 -24.05 7.92
C SER A 476 15.63 -22.78 7.25
N GLY A 477 14.74 -22.01 6.62
CA GLY A 477 15.06 -20.70 6.05
C GLY A 477 15.51 -19.72 7.12
N ALA A 478 14.76 -19.58 8.22
CA ALA A 478 15.15 -18.73 9.34
C ALA A 478 16.49 -19.13 9.96
N ALA A 479 16.82 -20.44 10.02
CA ALA A 479 18.13 -20.91 10.49
C ALA A 479 19.26 -20.59 9.50
N TYR A 480 18.98 -20.60 8.20
CA TYR A 480 19.93 -20.18 7.16
C TYR A 480 20.24 -18.67 7.29
N VAL A 481 19.21 -17.83 7.42
CA VAL A 481 19.38 -16.40 7.66
C VAL A 481 20.11 -16.14 8.98
N ALA A 482 19.77 -16.88 10.04
CA ALA A 482 20.46 -16.78 11.33
C ALA A 482 21.96 -17.05 11.23
N ASN A 483 22.39 -18.02 10.42
CA ASN A 483 23.80 -18.29 10.19
C ASN A 483 24.54 -17.10 9.53
N ILE A 484 23.91 -16.44 8.56
CA ILE A 484 24.47 -15.27 7.89
C ILE A 484 24.61 -14.10 8.87
N ILE A 485 23.53 -13.76 9.58
CA ILE A 485 23.52 -12.64 10.53
C ILE A 485 24.49 -12.89 11.70
N ASN A 486 24.52 -14.11 12.25
CA ASN A 486 25.44 -14.45 13.34
C ASN A 486 26.91 -14.38 12.88
N THR A 487 27.20 -14.76 11.64
CA THR A 487 28.55 -14.62 11.07
C THR A 487 28.93 -13.14 10.97
N LEU A 488 28.03 -12.26 10.52
CA LEU A 488 28.28 -10.83 10.49
C LEU A 488 28.52 -10.28 11.90
N MET A 489 27.66 -10.59 12.86
CA MET A 489 27.77 -10.10 14.25
C MET A 489 29.07 -10.56 14.93
N ALA A 490 29.59 -11.74 14.58
CA ALA A 490 30.84 -12.27 15.11
C ALA A 490 32.10 -11.80 14.33
N SER A 491 31.94 -11.07 13.25
CA SER A 491 33.03 -10.71 12.32
C SER A 491 33.59 -9.30 12.59
N PRO A 492 34.82 -9.00 12.08
CA PRO A 492 35.33 -7.63 12.09
C PRO A 492 34.49 -6.62 11.32
N SER A 493 33.66 -7.07 10.39
CA SER A 493 32.79 -6.23 9.57
C SER A 493 31.57 -5.71 10.35
N TRP A 494 31.25 -6.31 11.52
CA TRP A 494 30.13 -5.85 12.37
C TRP A 494 30.18 -4.37 12.67
N LYS A 495 31.34 -3.85 13.02
CA LYS A 495 31.53 -2.50 13.56
C LYS A 495 30.94 -1.35 12.72
N ASP A 496 30.79 -1.55 11.42
CA ASP A 496 30.41 -0.54 10.44
C ASP A 496 29.48 -1.08 9.35
N SER A 497 28.74 -2.14 9.66
CA SER A 497 27.75 -2.77 8.77
C SER A 497 26.32 -2.49 9.20
N VAL A 498 25.41 -2.52 8.23
CA VAL A 498 23.97 -2.70 8.44
C VAL A 498 23.51 -3.90 7.61
N PHE A 499 22.72 -4.76 8.23
CA PHE A 499 22.00 -5.85 7.57
C PHE A 499 20.52 -5.52 7.59
N ILE A 500 19.87 -5.48 6.43
CA ILE A 500 18.45 -5.23 6.26
C ILE A 500 17.83 -6.53 5.76
N LEU A 501 17.03 -7.15 6.63
CA LEU A 501 16.24 -8.33 6.28
C LEU A 501 14.81 -7.91 6.07
N SER A 502 14.23 -8.32 4.94
CA SER A 502 12.81 -8.15 4.65
C SER A 502 12.31 -9.35 3.83
N PHE A 503 11.08 -9.23 3.34
CA PHE A 503 10.43 -10.19 2.45
C PHE A 503 9.97 -9.46 1.19
N ASP A 504 9.88 -10.15 0.07
CA ASP A 504 9.61 -9.51 -1.21
C ASP A 504 8.13 -9.17 -1.40
N GLU A 505 7.23 -10.03 -0.90
CA GLU A 505 5.79 -9.78 -0.87
C GLU A 505 5.11 -10.67 0.18
N PHE A 506 3.81 -10.53 0.39
CA PHE A 506 3.07 -11.08 1.54
C PHE A 506 2.69 -12.56 1.41
N GLY A 507 2.85 -13.18 0.25
CA GLY A 507 2.58 -14.61 0.02
C GLY A 507 1.12 -15.00 -0.07
N GLY A 508 0.17 -14.06 -0.14
CA GLY A 508 -1.25 -14.33 -0.04
C GLY A 508 -1.74 -14.62 1.39
N PHE A 509 -0.86 -14.49 2.40
CA PHE A 509 -1.22 -14.60 3.81
C PHE A 509 -1.86 -13.32 4.31
N TYR A 510 -2.81 -13.47 5.24
CA TYR A 510 -3.58 -12.37 5.79
C TYR A 510 -2.69 -11.26 6.37
N ASP A 511 -3.08 -10.04 6.11
CA ASP A 511 -2.64 -8.84 6.80
C ASP A 511 -3.84 -7.91 6.98
N HIS A 512 -4.03 -7.38 8.18
CA HIS A 512 -5.18 -6.54 8.47
C HIS A 512 -5.02 -5.10 7.97
N VAL A 513 -3.79 -4.67 7.62
CA VAL A 513 -3.50 -3.31 7.15
C VAL A 513 -3.53 -3.27 5.62
N PRO A 514 -4.41 -2.46 5.04
CA PRO A 514 -4.50 -2.37 3.58
C PRO A 514 -3.27 -1.73 2.94
N PRO A 515 -2.99 -2.05 1.66
CA PRO A 515 -2.04 -1.32 0.84
C PRO A 515 -2.22 0.19 0.93
N HIS A 516 -1.12 0.93 1.04
CA HIS A 516 -1.10 2.36 1.28
C HIS A 516 -0.86 3.14 -0.03
N SER A 517 -1.34 4.39 -0.08
CA SER A 517 -1.06 5.26 -1.23
C SER A 517 0.44 5.49 -1.41
N ALA A 518 0.90 5.43 -2.64
CA ALA A 518 2.29 5.53 -3.02
C ALA A 518 2.49 6.40 -4.28
N THR A 519 3.70 6.91 -4.47
CA THR A 519 4.08 7.66 -5.67
C THR A 519 4.38 6.68 -6.81
N PRO A 520 3.80 6.83 -8.00
CA PRO A 520 4.21 6.06 -9.17
C PRO A 520 5.70 6.24 -9.47
N PRO A 521 6.39 5.19 -9.97
CA PRO A 521 7.84 5.25 -10.17
C PRO A 521 8.28 6.21 -11.28
N ASP A 522 7.52 6.25 -12.36
CA ASP A 522 7.86 6.94 -13.61
C ASP A 522 6.58 7.34 -14.39
N ALA A 523 6.70 7.58 -15.68
CA ALA A 523 5.58 7.94 -16.54
C ALA A 523 4.66 6.75 -16.89
N ILE A 524 5.05 5.52 -16.53
CA ILE A 524 4.22 4.32 -16.70
C ILE A 524 3.46 4.12 -15.39
N GLU A 525 2.34 4.82 -15.25
CA GLU A 525 1.54 4.83 -14.03
C GLU A 525 0.62 3.60 -13.88
N TYR A 526 0.42 2.84 -14.95
CA TYR A 526 -0.49 1.67 -15.01
C TYR A 526 0.19 0.47 -15.65
N PRO A 527 -0.21 -0.77 -15.27
CA PRO A 527 0.33 -1.99 -15.85
C PRO A 527 0.20 -2.05 -17.38
N THR A 528 1.23 -2.61 -18.01
CA THR A 528 1.32 -2.77 -19.46
C THR A 528 1.12 -4.20 -19.94
N ASP A 529 1.14 -5.18 -19.01
CA ASP A 529 1.12 -6.62 -19.29
C ASP A 529 -0.14 -7.35 -18.78
N LEU A 530 -1.17 -6.61 -18.32
CA LEU A 530 -2.46 -7.19 -18.03
C LEU A 530 -3.09 -7.85 -19.27
N GLN A 531 -3.74 -8.99 -19.08
CA GLN A 531 -4.22 -9.83 -20.16
C GLN A 531 -5.75 -9.94 -20.17
N SER A 532 -6.30 -10.09 -21.37
CA SER A 532 -7.68 -10.55 -21.56
C SER A 532 -7.65 -11.75 -22.52
N SER A 533 -8.07 -12.90 -22.04
CA SER A 533 -8.00 -14.16 -22.76
C SER A 533 -9.28 -14.97 -22.59
N SER A 534 -9.38 -16.10 -23.31
CA SER A 534 -10.48 -17.06 -23.12
C SER A 534 -10.49 -17.72 -21.71
N LYS A 535 -9.40 -17.59 -20.95
CA LYS A 535 -9.29 -18.10 -19.55
C LYS A 535 -9.74 -17.09 -18.52
N GLY A 536 -9.92 -15.83 -18.87
CA GLY A 536 -10.33 -14.74 -18.00
C GLY A 536 -9.74 -13.41 -18.45
N THR A 537 -10.25 -12.35 -17.87
CA THR A 537 -9.73 -10.99 -18.03
C THR A 537 -9.19 -10.54 -16.69
N ASP A 538 -7.96 -10.05 -16.68
CA ASP A 538 -7.33 -9.54 -15.48
C ASP A 538 -8.12 -8.35 -14.90
N ILE A 539 -8.14 -8.29 -13.58
CA ILE A 539 -8.67 -7.13 -12.85
C ILE A 539 -7.93 -5.89 -13.34
N CYS A 540 -8.65 -4.82 -13.55
CA CYS A 540 -8.11 -3.57 -14.09
C CYS A 540 -7.69 -3.58 -15.57
N TYR A 541 -7.86 -4.66 -16.32
CA TYR A 541 -7.54 -4.68 -17.76
C TYR A 541 -8.23 -3.52 -18.49
N GLY A 542 -7.41 -2.67 -19.14
CA GLY A 542 -7.90 -1.49 -19.86
C GLY A 542 -8.36 -0.32 -18.96
N ASN A 543 -8.25 -0.43 -17.64
CA ASN A 543 -8.57 0.65 -16.71
C ASN A 543 -7.30 1.46 -16.39
N THR A 544 -7.20 2.68 -16.92
CA THR A 544 -6.10 3.63 -16.71
C THR A 544 -6.56 4.89 -16.00
N SER A 545 -7.60 4.79 -15.16
CA SER A 545 -8.19 5.94 -14.47
C SER A 545 -8.42 5.74 -12.98
N THR A 546 -8.42 4.48 -12.52
CA THR A 546 -8.64 4.13 -11.12
C THR A 546 -7.29 3.93 -10.45
N PRO A 547 -6.92 4.69 -9.40
CA PRO A 547 -5.59 4.63 -8.80
C PRO A 547 -5.18 3.24 -8.30
N VAL A 548 -6.10 2.42 -7.78
CA VAL A 548 -5.81 1.07 -7.32
C VAL A 548 -5.41 0.13 -8.47
N CYS A 549 -5.77 0.49 -9.70
CA CYS A 549 -5.38 -0.23 -10.92
C CYS A 549 -4.01 0.15 -11.46
N GLY A 550 -3.29 1.04 -10.78
CA GLY A 550 -1.98 1.52 -11.17
C GLY A 550 -0.98 1.44 -10.01
N PHE A 551 0.19 1.99 -10.23
CA PHE A 551 1.29 1.98 -9.27
C PHE A 551 1.18 3.08 -8.19
N PHE A 552 -0.05 3.52 -7.89
CA PHE A 552 -0.36 4.52 -6.86
C PHE A 552 -0.57 3.94 -5.46
N PHE A 553 -0.41 2.63 -5.31
CA PHE A 553 -0.48 1.93 -4.03
C PHE A 553 0.75 1.05 -3.83
N THR A 554 1.08 0.79 -2.56
CA THR A 554 2.02 -0.27 -2.17
C THR A 554 1.37 -1.63 -2.36
N GLY A 555 2.13 -2.71 -2.22
CA GLY A 555 1.58 -4.02 -1.88
C GLY A 555 1.23 -4.09 -0.39
N TYR A 556 1.18 -5.30 0.15
CA TYR A 556 0.86 -5.56 1.56
C TYR A 556 2.10 -5.37 2.46
N ARG A 557 1.87 -5.33 3.78
CA ARG A 557 2.97 -5.28 4.73
C ARG A 557 3.78 -6.57 4.70
N VAL A 558 5.09 -6.41 4.81
CA VAL A 558 6.06 -7.50 4.91
C VAL A 558 6.97 -7.27 6.13
N PRO A 559 7.54 -8.33 6.74
CA PRO A 559 8.44 -8.18 7.86
C PRO A 559 9.71 -7.40 7.51
N LEU A 560 10.19 -6.59 8.46
CA LEU A 560 11.47 -5.88 8.39
C LEU A 560 12.26 -6.10 9.66
N ILE A 561 13.57 -6.36 9.55
CA ILE A 561 14.52 -6.28 10.65
C ILE A 561 15.75 -5.49 10.20
N VAL A 562 16.08 -4.41 10.91
CA VAL A 562 17.27 -3.60 10.65
C VAL A 562 18.31 -3.87 11.73
N ILE A 563 19.45 -4.44 11.36
CA ILE A 563 20.46 -4.99 12.26
C ILE A 563 21.78 -4.27 12.04
N SER A 564 22.29 -3.56 13.04
CA SER A 564 23.54 -2.80 12.97
C SER A 564 24.05 -2.50 14.38
N PRO A 565 25.36 -2.24 14.57
CA PRO A 565 25.85 -1.69 15.84
C PRO A 565 25.19 -0.35 16.20
N PHE A 566 24.63 0.35 15.23
CA PHE A 566 24.01 1.66 15.40
C PHE A 566 22.47 1.58 15.54
N THR A 567 21.85 0.44 15.30
CA THR A 567 20.38 0.31 15.38
C THR A 567 19.88 0.60 16.79
N ARG A 568 18.82 1.37 16.91
CA ARG A 568 18.11 1.63 18.18
C ARG A 568 17.61 0.32 18.77
N LYS A 569 17.64 0.23 20.11
CA LYS A 569 17.14 -0.95 20.83
C LYS A 569 15.63 -0.96 20.86
N ASN A 570 15.04 -2.12 20.56
CA ASN A 570 13.61 -2.35 20.62
C ASN A 570 12.81 -1.19 19.96
N TYR A 571 13.24 -0.81 18.76
CA TYR A 571 12.64 0.32 18.05
C TYR A 571 11.64 -0.19 17.01
N VAL A 572 10.46 0.42 16.98
CA VAL A 572 9.45 0.18 15.95
C VAL A 572 9.23 1.48 15.19
N SER A 573 9.42 1.46 13.88
CA SER A 573 9.01 2.56 13.01
C SER A 573 7.53 2.42 12.68
N HIS A 574 6.80 3.53 12.79
CA HIS A 574 5.42 3.68 12.32
C HIS A 574 5.35 4.54 11.07
N THR A 575 6.50 4.84 10.47
CA THR A 575 6.60 5.60 9.22
C THR A 575 6.25 4.67 8.06
N THR A 576 5.23 5.04 7.30
CA THR A 576 4.84 4.28 6.10
C THR A 576 5.95 4.34 5.06
N ALA A 577 6.41 3.19 4.62
CA ALA A 577 7.43 3.03 3.59
C ALA A 577 7.22 1.72 2.83
N ASP A 578 7.58 1.68 1.56
CA ASP A 578 7.87 0.42 0.90
C ASP A 578 9.40 0.20 0.82
N TYR A 579 9.82 -1.00 0.46
CA TYR A 579 11.23 -1.32 0.53
C TYR A 579 12.10 -0.65 -0.55
N THR A 580 11.55 0.21 -1.44
CA THR A 580 12.38 1.14 -2.21
C THR A 580 13.03 2.20 -1.30
N ALA A 581 12.60 2.30 -0.03
CA ALA A 581 13.31 3.04 1.01
C ALA A 581 14.73 2.49 1.26
N ILE A 582 14.99 1.21 0.97
CA ILE A 582 16.36 0.63 0.98
C ILE A 582 17.24 1.31 -0.06
N LEU A 583 16.70 1.57 -1.26
CA LEU A 583 17.41 2.30 -2.31
C LEU A 583 17.67 3.74 -1.85
N LYS A 584 16.65 4.41 -1.31
CA LYS A 584 16.77 5.75 -0.72
C LYS A 584 17.86 5.82 0.37
N PHE A 585 17.94 4.80 1.22
CA PHE A 585 18.97 4.70 2.24
C PHE A 585 20.38 4.59 1.64
N ILE A 586 20.57 3.71 0.64
CA ILE A 586 21.83 3.54 -0.09
C ILE A 586 22.23 4.84 -0.79
N GLU A 587 21.30 5.47 -1.49
CA GLU A 587 21.51 6.75 -2.18
C GLU A 587 21.90 7.87 -1.21
N THR A 588 21.18 7.99 -0.09
CA THR A 588 21.49 8.98 0.95
C THR A 588 22.86 8.72 1.56
N ARG A 589 23.19 7.45 1.86
CA ARG A 589 24.49 7.07 2.45
C ARG A 589 25.66 7.42 1.54
N PHE A 590 25.53 7.17 0.26
CA PHE A 590 26.65 7.34 -0.70
C PHE A 590 26.54 8.63 -1.52
N GLY A 591 25.54 9.47 -1.27
CA GLY A 591 25.35 10.76 -1.97
C GLY A 591 24.98 10.59 -3.43
N LEU A 592 24.20 9.54 -3.77
CA LEU A 592 23.78 9.21 -5.12
C LEU A 592 22.47 9.90 -5.48
N PRO A 593 22.18 10.15 -6.77
CA PRO A 593 20.86 10.58 -7.22
C PRO A 593 19.85 9.47 -7.04
N ASN A 594 18.56 9.81 -6.95
CA ASN A 594 17.47 8.83 -6.93
C ASN A 594 17.30 8.18 -8.31
N LEU A 595 16.83 6.92 -8.33
CA LEU A 595 16.56 6.18 -9.55
C LEU A 595 15.24 6.64 -10.20
N THR A 596 14.18 6.83 -9.39
CA THR A 596 12.83 7.15 -9.85
C THR A 596 12.13 8.14 -8.90
N ALA A 597 10.89 8.48 -9.19
CA ALA A 597 10.05 9.22 -8.27
C ALA A 597 9.63 8.38 -7.04
N ARG A 598 9.59 7.04 -7.17
CA ARG A 598 9.16 6.13 -6.09
C ARG A 598 10.12 6.15 -4.93
N ASP A 599 11.39 5.86 -5.16
CA ASP A 599 12.44 5.86 -4.15
C ASP A 599 12.74 7.29 -3.65
N SER A 600 12.65 8.29 -4.53
CA SER A 600 12.76 9.70 -4.15
C SER A 600 11.74 10.11 -3.08
N ALA A 601 10.54 9.56 -3.12
CA ALA A 601 9.45 9.87 -2.18
C ALA A 601 9.55 9.10 -0.86
N GLN A 602 10.44 8.11 -0.75
CA GLN A 602 10.58 7.29 0.45
C GLN A 602 11.34 7.99 1.58
N PRO A 603 11.09 7.61 2.85
CA PRO A 603 11.97 7.97 3.96
C PRO A 603 13.35 7.31 3.79
N ASP A 604 14.37 7.96 4.32
CA ASP A 604 15.77 7.53 4.17
C ASP A 604 16.23 6.51 5.23
N MET A 605 15.32 5.92 5.99
CA MET A 605 15.56 4.93 7.04
C MET A 605 16.51 5.39 8.18
N THR A 606 16.91 6.66 8.25
CA THR A 606 17.84 7.14 9.29
C THR A 606 17.24 7.09 10.68
N GLU A 607 15.92 7.07 10.80
CA GLU A 607 15.21 6.95 12.09
C GLU A 607 15.53 5.66 12.85
N PHE A 608 15.95 4.60 12.17
CA PHE A 608 16.29 3.32 12.78
C PHE A 608 17.58 3.37 13.62
N PHE A 609 18.42 4.40 13.47
CA PHE A 609 19.77 4.42 14.02
C PHE A 609 19.97 5.43 15.16
N ASP A 610 20.90 5.12 16.07
CA ASP A 610 21.48 6.01 17.07
C ASP A 610 23.01 5.97 16.92
N PHE A 611 23.53 6.83 16.07
CA PHE A 611 24.96 6.90 15.82
C PHE A 611 25.76 7.48 17.01
N ALA A 612 25.11 8.33 17.81
CA ALA A 612 25.78 8.99 18.94
C ALA A 612 26.20 7.98 20.03
N ASN A 613 25.35 6.97 20.26
CA ASN A 613 25.56 6.02 21.37
C ASN A 613 25.98 4.64 20.88
N ALA A 614 25.77 4.31 19.59
CA ALA A 614 26.01 2.99 18.98
C ALA A 614 25.57 1.83 19.90
N PRO A 615 24.26 1.57 20.03
CA PRO A 615 23.69 0.74 21.10
C PRO A 615 24.17 -0.71 21.13
N TRP A 616 24.70 -1.21 20.00
CA TRP A 616 25.10 -2.60 19.81
C TRP A 616 26.57 -2.75 19.37
N LYS A 617 27.48 -1.93 19.93
CA LYS A 617 28.94 -2.14 19.74
C LYS A 617 29.35 -3.57 20.04
N THR A 618 28.75 -4.16 21.08
CA THR A 618 28.75 -5.60 21.33
C THR A 618 27.37 -6.12 20.96
N PRO A 619 27.27 -6.99 19.94
CA PRO A 619 25.98 -7.53 19.54
C PRO A 619 25.38 -8.41 20.61
N PRO A 620 24.05 -8.55 20.69
CA PRO A 620 23.41 -9.50 21.59
C PRO A 620 23.70 -10.93 21.16
N THR A 621 23.51 -11.88 22.06
CA THR A 621 23.60 -13.31 21.73
C THR A 621 22.20 -13.84 21.44
N PRO A 622 21.81 -14.08 20.18
CA PRO A 622 20.49 -14.60 19.86
C PRO A 622 20.37 -16.07 20.20
N PRO A 623 19.17 -16.57 20.46
CA PRO A 623 18.93 -17.99 20.59
C PRO A 623 19.16 -18.70 19.24
N ALA A 624 19.52 -19.98 19.28
CA ALA A 624 19.47 -20.79 18.05
C ALA A 624 18.03 -20.88 17.52
N GLN A 625 17.86 -20.80 16.22
CA GLN A 625 16.54 -20.99 15.62
C GLN A 625 15.96 -22.38 15.97
N ALA A 626 14.76 -22.39 16.48
CA ALA A 626 14.03 -23.61 16.80
C ALA A 626 13.82 -24.47 15.53
N ARG A 627 13.82 -25.77 15.71
CA ARG A 627 13.48 -26.75 14.68
C ARG A 627 12.53 -27.79 15.27
N ASN A 628 11.45 -27.29 15.87
CA ASN A 628 10.50 -28.06 16.65
C ASN A 628 9.23 -28.39 15.88
N LEU A 629 9.07 -27.89 14.65
CA LEU A 629 7.94 -28.23 13.80
C LEU A 629 8.35 -29.26 12.73
N ALA A 630 7.47 -30.22 12.50
CA ALA A 630 7.55 -31.06 11.32
C ALA A 630 7.03 -30.28 10.10
N CYS A 631 7.58 -30.55 8.93
CA CYS A 631 6.99 -30.12 7.68
C CYS A 631 5.96 -31.18 7.27
N VAL A 632 4.68 -30.85 7.41
CA VAL A 632 3.58 -31.77 7.11
C VAL A 632 2.51 -31.02 6.36
N LEU A 633 2.28 -31.43 5.13
CA LEU A 633 1.08 -31.08 4.36
C LEU A 633 0.08 -32.22 4.55
N GLU A 634 -1.12 -31.90 4.99
CA GLU A 634 -2.15 -32.92 5.29
C GLU A 634 -2.70 -33.50 4.00
N SER A 635 -2.86 -34.81 3.95
CA SER A 635 -3.54 -35.52 2.87
C SER A 635 -4.43 -36.61 3.36
N LEU A 636 -5.59 -36.79 2.72
CA LEU A 636 -6.46 -37.90 2.96
C LEU A 636 -5.84 -39.15 2.32
N SER A 637 -5.32 -40.08 3.16
CA SER A 637 -4.65 -41.29 2.68
C SER A 637 -5.61 -42.42 2.30
N ALA A 638 -6.77 -42.47 2.93
CA ALA A 638 -7.78 -43.48 2.63
C ALA A 638 -9.19 -43.07 3.08
N ILE A 639 -10.15 -43.48 2.32
CA ILE A 639 -11.56 -43.50 2.72
C ILE A 639 -11.99 -44.97 2.71
N THR A 640 -12.44 -45.51 3.86
CA THR A 640 -13.00 -46.85 3.93
C THR A 640 -14.45 -46.80 4.38
N VAL A 641 -15.27 -47.65 3.77
CA VAL A 641 -16.69 -47.81 4.12
C VAL A 641 -16.91 -49.25 4.55
N MET A 642 -17.45 -49.43 5.74
CA MET A 642 -17.74 -50.80 6.27
C MET A 642 -19.19 -50.87 6.74
N PRO A 643 -19.95 -51.89 6.32
CA PRO A 643 -19.62 -52.90 5.33
C PRO A 643 -19.55 -52.35 3.90
N ASN A 644 -18.77 -53.00 3.01
CA ASN A 644 -18.69 -52.64 1.60
C ASN A 644 -18.96 -53.90 0.74
N PRO A 645 -20.05 -53.93 -0.06
CA PRO A 645 -21.04 -52.88 -0.20
C PRO A 645 -21.90 -52.71 1.05
N ALA A 646 -22.29 -51.42 1.31
CA ALA A 646 -23.22 -51.12 2.39
C ALA A 646 -24.62 -51.67 2.06
N PRO A 647 -25.32 -52.31 3.01
CA PRO A 647 -26.67 -52.83 2.76
C PRO A 647 -27.65 -51.67 2.52
N ALA A 648 -28.57 -51.83 1.57
CA ALA A 648 -29.57 -50.81 1.26
C ALA A 648 -30.43 -50.50 2.50
N GLY A 649 -30.46 -49.25 2.94
CA GLY A 649 -31.16 -48.80 4.13
C GLY A 649 -30.50 -49.15 5.46
N GLY A 650 -29.32 -49.78 5.45
CA GLY A 650 -28.54 -50.10 6.65
C GLY A 650 -27.46 -49.08 6.95
N PRO A 651 -26.97 -49.02 8.20
CA PRO A 651 -25.89 -48.15 8.58
C PRO A 651 -24.55 -48.63 7.99
N ALA A 652 -23.69 -47.67 7.61
CA ALA A 652 -22.31 -47.90 7.23
C ALA A 652 -21.40 -46.94 8.01
N THR A 653 -20.22 -47.44 8.38
CA THR A 653 -19.17 -46.62 8.99
C THR A 653 -18.22 -46.13 7.90
N VAL A 654 -18.05 -44.85 7.80
CA VAL A 654 -17.04 -44.21 6.95
C VAL A 654 -15.85 -43.87 7.83
N THR A 655 -14.68 -44.42 7.51
CA THR A 655 -13.41 -44.11 8.19
C THR A 655 -12.56 -43.24 7.25
N LEU A 656 -12.18 -42.09 7.72
CA LEU A 656 -11.22 -41.20 7.04
C LEU A 656 -9.85 -41.44 7.67
N SER A 657 -8.84 -41.67 6.86
CA SER A 657 -7.46 -41.82 7.31
C SER A 657 -6.61 -40.74 6.68
N LEU A 658 -5.89 -39.97 7.48
CA LEU A 658 -4.91 -39.03 7.01
C LEU A 658 -3.57 -39.71 6.75
N SER A 659 -2.76 -39.19 5.83
CA SER A 659 -1.41 -39.71 5.56
C SER A 659 -0.50 -39.57 6.78
N LYS A 660 -0.77 -38.57 7.61
CA LYS A 660 -0.18 -38.29 8.92
C LYS A 660 -1.28 -37.81 9.86
N GLY A 661 -1.01 -37.76 11.16
CA GLY A 661 -1.96 -37.15 12.12
C GLY A 661 -2.25 -35.69 11.78
N ALA A 662 -3.48 -35.24 12.01
CA ALA A 662 -3.83 -33.84 11.86
C ALA A 662 -2.99 -32.98 12.81
N ILE A 663 -2.42 -31.90 12.29
CA ILE A 663 -1.56 -30.98 13.05
C ILE A 663 -2.32 -29.76 13.55
N GLN A 664 -3.56 -29.62 13.09
CA GLN A 664 -4.56 -28.65 13.54
C GLN A 664 -5.96 -29.30 13.42
N PRO A 665 -6.98 -28.73 14.05
CA PRO A 665 -8.35 -29.18 13.84
C PRO A 665 -8.71 -29.08 12.36
N THR A 666 -8.93 -30.21 11.71
CA THR A 666 -9.17 -30.30 10.28
C THR A 666 -10.61 -30.72 10.03
N THR A 667 -11.28 -30.14 9.06
CA THR A 667 -12.64 -30.49 8.66
C THR A 667 -12.64 -31.20 7.32
N ALA A 668 -13.09 -32.44 7.31
CA ALA A 668 -13.33 -33.21 6.08
C ALA A 668 -14.76 -33.00 5.59
N TYR A 669 -14.95 -32.47 4.40
CA TYR A 669 -16.26 -32.32 3.75
C TYR A 669 -16.62 -33.60 3.01
N LEU A 670 -17.84 -34.07 3.22
CA LEU A 670 -18.30 -35.35 2.69
C LEU A 670 -19.43 -35.17 1.68
N SER A 671 -19.33 -35.85 0.56
CA SER A 671 -20.39 -35.95 -0.42
C SER A 671 -20.53 -37.37 -0.93
N SER A 672 -21.70 -37.72 -1.44
CA SER A 672 -21.93 -39.04 -2.02
C SER A 672 -22.71 -38.94 -3.34
N SER A 673 -22.45 -39.89 -4.25
CA SER A 673 -23.21 -40.01 -5.48
C SER A 673 -23.52 -41.53 -5.68
N PRO A 674 -24.78 -41.96 -5.67
CA PRO A 674 -25.99 -41.20 -5.35
C PRO A 674 -26.03 -40.73 -3.88
N SER A 675 -26.88 -39.72 -3.58
CA SER A 675 -27.03 -39.19 -2.24
C SER A 675 -27.49 -40.23 -1.23
N VAL A 676 -26.90 -40.27 -0.03
CA VAL A 676 -27.32 -41.07 1.11
C VAL A 676 -28.01 -40.19 2.15
N SER A 677 -29.05 -40.76 2.81
CA SER A 677 -29.97 -39.99 3.64
C SER A 677 -29.39 -39.45 4.97
N SER A 678 -28.21 -39.88 5.37
CA SER A 678 -27.61 -39.53 6.67
C SER A 678 -26.10 -39.31 6.63
N LEU A 679 -25.54 -38.97 5.47
CA LEU A 679 -24.13 -38.55 5.41
C LEU A 679 -24.01 -37.14 6.00
N PRO A 680 -23.21 -36.90 7.04
CA PRO A 680 -22.93 -35.56 7.46
C PRO A 680 -22.18 -34.80 6.36
N SER A 681 -22.42 -33.51 6.23
CA SER A 681 -21.74 -32.69 5.23
C SER A 681 -20.25 -32.53 5.53
N SER A 682 -19.86 -32.63 6.80
CA SER A 682 -18.48 -32.54 7.25
C SER A 682 -18.22 -33.31 8.53
N VAL A 683 -16.97 -33.65 8.77
CA VAL A 683 -16.46 -34.25 10.00
C VAL A 683 -15.23 -33.50 10.45
N SER A 684 -15.23 -32.99 11.70
CA SER A 684 -14.04 -32.40 12.30
C SER A 684 -13.11 -33.49 12.85
N ILE A 685 -11.85 -33.43 12.47
CA ILE A 685 -10.80 -34.33 12.92
C ILE A 685 -9.96 -33.51 13.94
N PRO A 686 -10.01 -33.86 15.23
CA PRO A 686 -9.19 -33.18 16.23
C PRO A 686 -7.71 -33.52 16.05
N THR A 687 -6.82 -32.65 16.53
CA THR A 687 -5.36 -32.86 16.54
C THR A 687 -4.95 -34.02 17.39
#